data_325f6f43554c4280a1ef666b49e31a15
#
_entry.id   325f6f43554c4280a1ef666b49e31a15
#
_cell.length_a   1.000
_cell.length_b   1.000
_cell.length_c   1.000
_cell.angle_alpha   90.00
_cell.angle_beta   90.00
_cell.angle_gamma   90.00
#
_symmetry.space_group_name_H-M   'P 1'
#
loop_
_entity.id
_entity.type
_entity.pdbx_description
1 polymer ?
#
loop_
_entity_poly.entity_id
_entity_poly.type
_entity_poly.pdbx_seq_one_letter_code
_entity_poly.pdbx_strand_id
1 'polypeptide(L)'
;MDLSKLGKWRIVGVALVLFTTLAFADPKQCATCHQQQVTDWQQSDHANAMALASKETALGAFDNRTLAFQNQQASFKQRNAQLIISMPDLQGRMRDIEVTHTFGHFPLQQYMFASDNGQLQFFPFAWDSRPKAQGGQRWFVLHPEQQPHDEFHYSQKGQNWNHMCADCHSSDFEKRYLAKQQQFDSRYSAINVGCASCHGDSQAHLAWAKGDKTINDKGYEHTIGVKTPLFKRQQDGSMKAASPLRPSSQVAVCATCHARRSQVADRQGPHSFMDSFQPALLEPELYHVDGQIWDENYVWGSFLQSKMHQAGVTCANCHNPHSGKLTLPGNQTCTQCHTTEVFDTAKHHGHKHDTEGSQCVDCHMPATTFMQVDARRDHSFRVPRPDLTAKTHAPNACNGCHQDKTPQWATSHIKRWHPNSNYLGTPHFSEAFYAADNDLPSASAMLTKIAQDKSYPNIVRASALARMADQPDRNAVVAIVRAVRDDEPLKRQGAIAGARNFAIAERYRMLQPLLTDPRLPIRAEAGRALAEMLTAPFATQLSDKQRLELEGALKDYRQMQHYQAERGYSHTNLGNLARSLGEHQQAEQHYLAAIAVEPIFIPAYVNLADLYRALSQEQKARTTIKQGLSVNKNASALHYALAMSLVRSGQKQQALSHLARAAQSDNGDYVYTYALLLQDRGQHQEALVQLNNAFALTPANPDISYSLMQLHAQQKQYRQAYRYAQQLQQLLPDNPQIAAMVEKLAMMQQLQSQ
;
A
#
# COMPACT_ATOMS: atom_id res chain seq x y z
N MET A 1 36.54 -17.28 69.64
CA MET A 1 35.86 -18.43 69.03
C MET A 1 34.53 -17.91 68.49
N ASP A 2 34.48 -17.76 67.25
CA ASP A 2 33.40 -17.06 66.51
C ASP A 2 32.47 -18.10 65.86
N LEU A 3 31.20 -18.06 66.22
CA LEU A 3 30.16 -18.94 65.73
C LEU A 3 29.09 -18.07 64.98
N SER A 4 29.38 -17.68 63.74
CA SER A 4 28.43 -17.02 62.90
C SER A 4 28.51 -17.55 61.47
N LYS A 5 28.01 -18.76 61.20
CA LYS A 5 27.66 -19.21 59.82
C LYS A 5 26.54 -20.25 59.93
N LEU A 6 25.31 -19.79 60.01
CA LEU A 6 24.15 -20.61 59.70
C LEU A 6 23.45 -19.96 58.46
N GLY A 7 23.53 -20.69 57.36
CA GLY A 7 22.99 -20.27 56.06
C GLY A 7 21.46 -20.12 56.08
N LYS A 8 20.98 -19.00 55.51
CA LYS A 8 19.57 -18.78 55.23
C LYS A 8 19.18 -19.56 53.96
N TRP A 9 18.44 -20.63 54.11
CA TRP A 9 17.72 -21.28 53.03
C TRP A 9 16.60 -20.33 52.59
N ARG A 10 16.72 -19.79 51.39
CA ARG A 10 15.60 -19.13 50.72
C ARG A 10 14.71 -20.20 50.12
N ILE A 11 13.53 -20.41 50.70
CA ILE A 11 12.44 -21.14 50.07
C ILE A 11 11.97 -20.25 48.91
N VAL A 12 12.35 -20.64 47.69
CA VAL A 12 11.76 -20.08 46.46
C VAL A 12 10.38 -20.73 46.33
N GLY A 13 9.35 -20.03 46.78
CA GLY A 13 7.97 -20.40 46.52
C GLY A 13 7.74 -20.28 45.00
N VAL A 14 7.66 -21.42 44.33
CA VAL A 14 7.14 -21.49 42.97
C VAL A 14 5.64 -21.18 43.06
N ALA A 15 5.28 -19.94 42.84
CA ALA A 15 3.89 -19.58 42.60
C ALA A 15 3.49 -20.22 41.27
N LEU A 16 2.75 -21.33 41.36
CA LEU A 16 2.06 -21.93 40.21
C LEU A 16 0.96 -20.95 39.78
N VAL A 17 1.30 -20.01 38.89
CA VAL A 17 0.32 -19.18 38.22
C VAL A 17 -0.42 -20.12 37.29
N LEU A 18 -1.58 -20.59 37.72
CA LEU A 18 -2.56 -21.22 36.88
C LEU A 18 -2.96 -20.17 35.85
N PHE A 19 -2.29 -20.16 34.70
CA PHE A 19 -2.80 -19.53 33.50
C PHE A 19 -4.08 -20.28 33.14
N THR A 20 -5.22 -19.72 33.50
CA THR A 20 -6.46 -20.04 32.82
C THR A 20 -6.24 -19.61 31.37
N THR A 21 -5.83 -20.56 30.55
CA THR A 21 -5.91 -20.41 29.09
C THR A 21 -7.36 -20.15 28.79
N LEU A 22 -7.70 -18.89 28.53
CA LEU A 22 -8.95 -18.55 27.88
C LEU A 22 -8.97 -19.40 26.59
N ALA A 23 -9.83 -20.41 26.56
CA ALA A 23 -9.95 -21.33 25.43
C ALA A 23 -10.66 -20.59 24.31
N PHE A 24 -9.93 -19.76 23.56
CA PHE A 24 -10.40 -19.13 22.34
C PHE A 24 -10.61 -20.24 21.30
N ALA A 25 -11.86 -20.46 20.88
CA ALA A 25 -12.32 -21.26 19.74
C ALA A 25 -11.39 -22.42 19.29
N ASP A 26 -11.12 -23.38 20.19
CA ASP A 26 -10.37 -24.59 19.85
C ASP A 26 -11.10 -25.34 18.72
N PRO A 27 -10.49 -25.58 17.56
CA PRO A 27 -11.08 -26.33 16.46
C PRO A 27 -11.67 -27.68 16.87
N LYS A 28 -11.10 -28.33 17.90
CA LYS A 28 -11.65 -29.60 18.45
C LYS A 28 -13.03 -29.43 19.08
N GLN A 29 -13.28 -28.31 19.74
CA GLN A 29 -14.61 -28.02 20.28
C GLN A 29 -15.63 -27.76 19.17
N CYS A 30 -15.21 -27.03 18.14
CA CYS A 30 -16.06 -26.73 16.97
C CYS A 30 -16.40 -28.00 16.19
N ALA A 31 -15.48 -28.95 16.08
CA ALA A 31 -15.64 -30.19 15.36
C ALA A 31 -16.81 -31.06 15.88
N THR A 32 -17.20 -30.93 17.16
CA THR A 32 -18.31 -31.68 17.73
C THR A 32 -19.65 -31.41 17.05
N CYS A 33 -19.82 -30.23 16.46
CA CYS A 33 -21.03 -29.83 15.73
C CYS A 33 -20.75 -29.43 14.28
N HIS A 34 -19.54 -28.97 13.98
CA HIS A 34 -19.13 -28.42 12.67
C HIS A 34 -17.99 -29.23 12.04
N GLN A 35 -18.13 -30.59 12.02
CA GLN A 35 -17.09 -31.51 11.56
C GLN A 35 -16.61 -31.21 10.15
N GLN A 36 -17.51 -30.93 9.20
CA GLN A 36 -17.15 -30.66 7.81
C GLN A 36 -16.35 -29.38 7.68
N GLN A 37 -16.76 -28.31 8.35
CA GLN A 37 -16.06 -27.02 8.32
C GLN A 37 -14.65 -27.12 8.89
N VAL A 38 -14.49 -27.89 9.97
CA VAL A 38 -13.16 -28.15 10.56
C VAL A 38 -12.28 -28.97 9.62
N THR A 39 -12.84 -30.01 8.99
CA THR A 39 -12.11 -30.84 8.00
C THR A 39 -11.66 -30.00 6.80
N ASP A 40 -12.54 -29.16 6.27
CA ASP A 40 -12.23 -28.24 5.17
C ASP A 40 -11.12 -27.27 5.57
N TRP A 41 -11.23 -26.67 6.76
CA TRP A 41 -10.25 -25.72 7.28
C TRP A 41 -8.87 -26.35 7.47
N GLN A 42 -8.78 -27.57 8.01
CA GLN A 42 -7.49 -28.25 8.22
C GLN A 42 -6.68 -28.43 6.95
N GLN A 43 -7.31 -28.45 5.78
CA GLN A 43 -6.67 -28.58 4.48
C GLN A 43 -6.44 -27.22 3.78
N SER A 44 -6.83 -26.11 4.42
CA SER A 44 -6.73 -24.77 3.83
C SER A 44 -5.38 -24.12 4.07
N ASP A 45 -5.08 -23.10 3.27
CA ASP A 45 -3.94 -22.21 3.51
C ASP A 45 -4.09 -21.41 4.82
N HIS A 46 -5.31 -21.18 5.31
CA HIS A 46 -5.56 -20.56 6.62
C HIS A 46 -5.01 -21.43 7.77
N ALA A 47 -5.29 -22.73 7.77
CA ALA A 47 -4.77 -23.65 8.77
C ALA A 47 -3.24 -23.83 8.66
N ASN A 48 -2.71 -23.71 7.44
CA ASN A 48 -1.30 -23.90 7.12
C ASN A 48 -0.55 -22.57 6.93
N ALA A 49 -1.15 -21.44 7.37
CA ALA A 49 -0.57 -20.11 7.18
C ALA A 49 0.81 -19.98 7.85
N MET A 50 1.01 -20.66 9.00
CA MET A 50 2.26 -20.67 9.77
C MET A 50 2.28 -21.88 10.71
N ALA A 51 3.46 -22.39 11.03
CA ALA A 51 3.66 -23.45 12.02
C ALA A 51 5.04 -23.36 12.67
N LEU A 52 5.22 -24.04 13.82
CA LEU A 52 6.55 -24.31 14.35
C LEU A 52 7.31 -25.22 13.38
N ALA A 53 8.57 -24.92 13.15
CA ALA A 53 9.38 -25.68 12.21
C ALA A 53 9.66 -27.09 12.71
N SER A 54 9.32 -28.08 11.92
CA SER A 54 9.61 -29.49 12.13
C SER A 54 9.79 -30.17 10.79
N LYS A 55 10.18 -31.44 10.82
CA LYS A 55 10.28 -32.27 9.60
C LYS A 55 8.93 -32.42 8.90
N GLU A 56 7.83 -32.40 9.66
CA GLU A 56 6.47 -32.57 9.17
C GLU A 56 5.91 -31.27 8.58
N THR A 57 6.30 -30.12 9.13
CA THR A 57 5.78 -28.81 8.71
C THR A 57 6.62 -28.14 7.63
N ALA A 58 7.91 -28.49 7.52
CA ALA A 58 8.79 -27.96 6.50
C ALA A 58 8.63 -28.72 5.17
N LEU A 59 8.20 -28.01 4.13
CA LEU A 59 8.10 -28.57 2.77
C LEU A 59 9.43 -28.60 2.05
N GLY A 60 10.34 -27.69 2.39
CA GLY A 60 11.67 -27.59 1.81
C GLY A 60 12.58 -28.76 2.14
N ALA A 61 13.39 -29.15 1.19
CA ALA A 61 14.34 -30.26 1.36
C ALA A 61 15.56 -29.80 2.19
N PHE A 62 15.66 -30.28 3.44
CA PHE A 62 16.81 -30.09 4.34
C PHE A 62 17.77 -31.31 4.32
N ASP A 63 18.17 -31.70 3.13
CA ASP A 63 18.96 -32.89 2.79
C ASP A 63 20.43 -32.56 2.42
N ASN A 64 20.97 -31.47 2.94
CA ASN A 64 22.27 -30.87 2.62
C ASN A 64 22.37 -30.23 1.24
N ARG A 65 21.24 -29.89 0.62
CA ARG A 65 21.24 -29.10 -0.63
C ARG A 65 21.88 -27.75 -0.41
N THR A 66 22.44 -27.22 -1.48
CA THR A 66 23.08 -25.88 -1.48
C THR A 66 22.43 -24.98 -2.52
N LEU A 67 22.51 -23.66 -2.26
CA LEU A 67 22.06 -22.61 -3.14
C LEU A 67 23.09 -21.47 -3.15
N ALA A 68 23.42 -20.94 -4.32
CA ALA A 68 24.29 -19.77 -4.41
C ALA A 68 23.64 -18.53 -3.78
N PHE A 69 24.37 -17.85 -2.89
CA PHE A 69 23.92 -16.66 -2.21
C PHE A 69 25.10 -15.75 -1.83
N GLN A 70 25.08 -14.47 -2.23
CA GLN A 70 26.13 -13.49 -1.92
C GLN A 70 27.56 -13.98 -2.21
N ASN A 71 27.80 -14.53 -3.40
CA ASN A 71 29.08 -15.13 -3.83
C ASN A 71 29.57 -16.32 -2.97
N GLN A 72 28.72 -16.89 -2.16
CA GLN A 72 28.97 -18.10 -1.34
C GLN A 72 27.87 -19.13 -1.55
N GLN A 73 27.93 -20.23 -0.80
CA GLN A 73 26.91 -21.28 -0.82
C GLN A 73 26.14 -21.29 0.49
N ALA A 74 24.83 -21.03 0.44
CA ALA A 74 23.94 -21.39 1.55
C ALA A 74 23.66 -22.90 1.51
N SER A 75 23.45 -23.53 2.65
CA SER A 75 23.08 -24.96 2.73
C SER A 75 21.91 -25.17 3.70
N PHE A 76 21.06 -26.14 3.32
CA PHE A 76 19.84 -26.51 4.04
C PHE A 76 20.02 -27.90 4.62
N LYS A 77 20.10 -28.03 5.93
CA LYS A 77 20.47 -29.29 6.58
C LYS A 77 19.63 -29.57 7.82
N GLN A 78 19.48 -30.83 8.14
CA GLN A 78 18.91 -31.29 9.40
C GLN A 78 20.03 -31.76 10.32
N ARG A 79 20.04 -31.32 11.57
CA ARG A 79 20.92 -31.78 12.62
C ARG A 79 20.06 -32.22 13.80
N ASN A 80 20.02 -33.53 14.08
CA ASN A 80 19.04 -34.12 14.98
C ASN A 80 17.61 -33.82 14.55
N ALA A 81 16.81 -33.17 15.39
CA ALA A 81 15.45 -32.73 15.08
C ALA A 81 15.38 -31.29 14.57
N GLN A 82 16.48 -30.54 14.58
CA GLN A 82 16.52 -29.12 14.20
C GLN A 82 16.76 -28.95 12.70
N LEU A 83 16.04 -28.03 12.09
CA LEU A 83 16.26 -27.55 10.73
C LEU A 83 17.21 -26.36 10.76
N ILE A 84 18.28 -26.40 9.98
CA ILE A 84 19.34 -25.40 10.02
C ILE A 84 19.59 -24.87 8.60
N ILE A 85 19.64 -23.56 8.48
CA ILE A 85 20.15 -22.89 7.29
C ILE A 85 21.51 -22.29 7.61
N SER A 86 22.53 -22.75 6.88
CA SER A 86 23.87 -22.14 6.92
C SER A 86 23.97 -21.12 5.81
N MET A 87 24.27 -19.86 6.15
CA MET A 87 24.39 -18.77 5.19
C MET A 87 25.40 -17.72 5.67
N PRO A 88 25.96 -16.88 4.78
CA PRO A 88 26.80 -15.77 5.16
C PRO A 88 25.98 -14.69 5.89
N ASP A 89 26.54 -14.11 6.96
CA ASP A 89 26.04 -12.88 7.57
C ASP A 89 26.41 -11.66 6.72
N LEU A 90 26.00 -10.45 7.11
CA LEU A 90 26.29 -9.21 6.39
C LEU A 90 27.79 -8.88 6.28
N GLN A 91 28.65 -9.56 7.05
CA GLN A 91 30.11 -9.47 6.99
C GLN A 91 30.75 -10.63 6.20
N GLY A 92 29.95 -11.48 5.57
CA GLY A 92 30.39 -12.62 4.77
C GLY A 92 30.83 -13.84 5.60
N ARG A 93 30.59 -13.87 6.92
CA ARG A 93 30.94 -15.00 7.79
C ARG A 93 29.81 -16.02 7.79
N MET A 94 30.13 -17.28 7.54
CA MET A 94 29.13 -18.36 7.57
C MET A 94 28.55 -18.54 8.98
N ARG A 95 27.21 -18.61 9.05
CA ARG A 95 26.44 -18.84 10.28
C ARG A 95 25.49 -19.99 10.09
N ASP A 96 25.44 -20.90 11.06
CA ASP A 96 24.38 -21.90 11.22
C ASP A 96 23.25 -21.26 12.03
N ILE A 97 22.07 -21.09 11.41
CA ILE A 97 20.91 -20.45 12.03
C ILE A 97 19.77 -21.46 12.06
N GLU A 98 19.19 -21.65 13.25
CA GLU A 98 18.05 -22.54 13.44
C GLU A 98 16.79 -21.94 12.83
N VAL A 99 16.05 -22.76 12.08
CA VAL A 99 14.72 -22.43 11.58
C VAL A 99 13.71 -22.71 12.69
N THR A 100 13.05 -21.67 13.18
CA THR A 100 12.07 -21.78 14.27
C THR A 100 10.63 -21.92 13.78
N HIS A 101 10.32 -21.33 12.63
CA HIS A 101 8.96 -21.32 12.07
C HIS A 101 8.97 -21.50 10.56
N THR A 102 7.90 -22.11 10.05
CA THR A 102 7.52 -22.12 8.64
C THR A 102 6.40 -21.12 8.41
N PHE A 103 6.32 -20.55 7.20
CA PHE A 103 5.38 -19.51 6.85
C PHE A 103 4.86 -19.71 5.43
N GLY A 104 3.54 -19.83 5.30
CA GLY A 104 2.89 -20.20 4.04
C GLY A 104 3.01 -21.70 3.73
N HIS A 105 2.28 -22.11 2.69
CA HIS A 105 2.15 -23.51 2.30
C HIS A 105 2.21 -23.68 0.79
N PHE A 106 1.44 -22.91 0.04
CA PHE A 106 1.36 -22.95 -1.42
C PHE A 106 1.17 -21.52 -1.97
N PRO A 107 1.82 -21.14 -3.07
CA PRO A 107 2.75 -21.89 -3.93
C PRO A 107 4.19 -21.90 -3.43
N LEU A 108 4.48 -21.21 -2.35
CA LEU A 108 5.80 -21.18 -1.72
C LEU A 108 5.69 -21.27 -0.19
N GLN A 109 6.78 -21.75 0.42
CA GLN A 109 6.95 -21.70 1.88
C GLN A 109 8.22 -20.93 2.21
N GLN A 110 8.11 -19.95 3.10
CA GLN A 110 9.21 -19.20 3.67
C GLN A 110 9.57 -19.75 5.06
N TYR A 111 10.73 -19.34 5.58
CA TYR A 111 11.29 -19.81 6.84
C TYR A 111 11.70 -18.62 7.69
N MET A 112 11.59 -18.79 9.01
CA MET A 112 11.92 -17.72 9.96
C MET A 112 12.82 -18.24 11.07
N PHE A 113 13.60 -17.31 11.64
CA PHE A 113 14.39 -17.51 12.84
C PHE A 113 13.99 -16.50 13.92
N ALA A 114 14.17 -16.88 15.17
CA ALA A 114 13.94 -16.02 16.31
C ALA A 114 15.25 -15.29 16.69
N SER A 115 15.13 -14.04 17.12
CA SER A 115 16.22 -13.26 17.72
C SER A 115 15.94 -12.96 19.19
N ASP A 116 17.00 -12.59 19.94
CA ASP A 116 16.95 -12.42 21.40
C ASP A 116 15.99 -11.31 21.87
N ASN A 117 15.62 -10.39 20.98
CA ASN A 117 14.68 -9.30 21.28
C ASN A 117 13.20 -9.64 20.95
N GLY A 118 12.86 -10.91 20.78
CA GLY A 118 11.51 -11.37 20.49
C GLY A 118 11.05 -11.16 19.04
N GLN A 119 11.95 -10.77 18.14
CA GLN A 119 11.65 -10.69 16.71
C GLN A 119 11.67 -12.06 16.05
N LEU A 120 10.71 -12.29 15.15
CA LEU A 120 10.80 -13.33 14.15
C LEU A 120 11.15 -12.69 12.82
N GLN A 121 12.26 -13.13 12.21
CA GLN A 121 12.81 -12.57 10.99
C GLN A 121 12.84 -13.62 9.89
N PHE A 122 12.51 -13.23 8.66
CA PHE A 122 12.57 -14.13 7.52
C PHE A 122 13.99 -14.39 7.07
N PHE A 123 14.24 -15.64 6.63
CA PHE A 123 15.40 -15.95 5.79
C PHE A 123 15.18 -15.39 4.38
N PRO A 124 16.25 -15.11 3.61
CA PRO A 124 16.15 -14.68 2.22
C PRO A 124 15.72 -15.79 1.26
N PHE A 125 15.47 -16.99 1.76
CA PHE A 125 15.17 -18.18 0.98
C PHE A 125 13.72 -18.62 1.12
N ALA A 126 13.16 -19.11 0.02
CA ALA A 126 11.87 -19.77 -0.01
C ALA A 126 11.94 -21.11 -0.73
N TRP A 127 11.03 -22.00 -0.40
CA TRP A 127 10.80 -23.25 -1.11
C TRP A 127 9.62 -23.10 -2.06
N ASP A 128 9.83 -23.31 -3.35
CA ASP A 128 8.79 -23.39 -4.35
C ASP A 128 8.06 -24.75 -4.19
N SER A 129 6.86 -24.71 -3.60
CA SER A 129 6.08 -25.92 -3.29
C SER A 129 5.25 -26.43 -4.46
N ARG A 130 5.23 -25.73 -5.58
CA ARG A 130 4.54 -26.19 -6.80
C ARG A 130 5.06 -27.54 -7.28
N PRO A 131 4.28 -28.30 -8.07
CA PRO A 131 4.75 -29.54 -8.67
C PRO A 131 6.00 -29.32 -9.53
N LYS A 132 6.88 -30.32 -9.58
CA LYS A 132 8.11 -30.27 -10.37
C LYS A 132 7.85 -30.00 -11.88
N ALA A 133 6.74 -30.51 -12.40
CA ALA A 133 6.31 -30.26 -13.78
C ALA A 133 6.01 -28.77 -14.06
N GLN A 134 5.74 -27.97 -13.02
CA GLN A 134 5.52 -26.51 -13.09
C GLN A 134 6.78 -25.72 -12.70
N GLY A 135 7.95 -26.35 -12.62
CA GLY A 135 9.21 -25.73 -12.24
C GLY A 135 9.43 -25.61 -10.73
N GLY A 136 8.55 -26.19 -9.90
CA GLY A 136 8.63 -26.20 -8.44
C GLY A 136 9.56 -27.26 -7.86
N GLN A 137 9.45 -27.51 -6.56
CA GLN A 137 10.26 -28.43 -5.75
C GLN A 137 11.74 -28.02 -5.72
N ARG A 138 11.99 -26.72 -5.49
CA ARG A 138 13.33 -26.11 -5.42
C ARG A 138 13.43 -25.00 -4.40
N TRP A 139 14.64 -24.83 -3.86
CA TRP A 139 15.00 -23.61 -3.13
C TRP A 139 15.29 -22.46 -4.10
N PHE A 140 14.95 -21.23 -3.69
CA PHE A 140 15.32 -20.02 -4.42
C PHE A 140 15.50 -18.84 -3.46
N VAL A 141 16.26 -17.82 -3.90
CA VAL A 141 16.37 -16.53 -3.20
C VAL A 141 15.14 -15.71 -3.55
N LEU A 142 14.40 -15.26 -2.55
CA LEU A 142 13.10 -14.62 -2.75
C LEU A 142 13.24 -13.25 -3.42
N HIS A 143 14.16 -12.42 -2.93
CA HIS A 143 14.43 -11.06 -3.40
C HIS A 143 15.93 -10.88 -3.70
N PRO A 144 16.43 -11.44 -4.81
CA PRO A 144 17.88 -11.41 -5.12
C PRO A 144 18.41 -10.02 -5.44
N GLU A 145 17.54 -9.08 -5.83
CA GLU A 145 17.86 -7.69 -6.18
C GLU A 145 18.08 -6.80 -4.95
N GLN A 146 17.54 -7.16 -3.78
CA GLN A 146 17.53 -6.34 -2.59
C GLN A 146 18.93 -6.18 -1.97
N GLN A 147 19.30 -4.94 -1.67
CA GLN A 147 20.55 -4.58 -1.02
C GLN A 147 20.35 -4.37 0.48
N PRO A 148 21.41 -4.43 1.33
CA PRO A 148 21.28 -4.28 2.78
C PRO A 148 20.63 -2.96 3.26
N HIS A 149 20.56 -1.94 2.41
CA HIS A 149 19.92 -0.67 2.72
C HIS A 149 18.47 -0.55 2.19
N ASP A 150 17.95 -1.58 1.53
CA ASP A 150 16.58 -1.63 1.04
C ASP A 150 15.64 -2.14 2.13
N GLU A 151 14.45 -1.56 2.24
CA GLU A 151 13.49 -1.86 3.31
C GLU A 151 13.13 -3.35 3.40
N PHE A 152 12.98 -4.01 2.24
CA PHE A 152 12.60 -5.43 2.17
C PHE A 152 13.79 -6.40 2.07
N HIS A 153 15.02 -5.94 2.27
CA HIS A 153 16.15 -6.86 2.46
C HIS A 153 15.94 -7.72 3.71
N TYR A 154 16.31 -9.00 3.66
CA TYR A 154 16.04 -9.96 4.75
C TYR A 154 16.53 -9.53 6.15
N SER A 155 17.51 -8.64 6.24
CA SER A 155 18.03 -8.11 7.51
C SER A 155 17.27 -6.89 8.02
N GLN A 156 16.30 -6.36 7.28
CA GLN A 156 15.61 -5.12 7.59
C GLN A 156 14.21 -5.35 8.17
N LYS A 157 13.61 -4.29 8.69
CA LYS A 157 12.32 -4.33 9.38
C LYS A 157 11.14 -4.65 8.46
N GLY A 158 11.26 -4.43 7.15
CA GLY A 158 10.29 -4.87 6.16
C GLY A 158 10.10 -6.39 6.09
N GLN A 159 11.09 -7.18 6.59
CA GLN A 159 11.03 -8.63 6.70
C GLN A 159 10.82 -9.11 8.15
N ASN A 160 10.33 -8.23 9.03
CA ASN A 160 10.00 -8.59 10.42
C ASN A 160 8.56 -9.10 10.50
N TRP A 161 8.39 -10.34 10.97
CA TRP A 161 7.08 -10.97 11.08
C TRP A 161 6.16 -10.24 12.06
N ASN A 162 6.65 -9.84 13.25
CA ASN A 162 5.84 -9.24 14.31
C ASN A 162 5.10 -7.96 13.87
N HIS A 163 5.69 -7.23 12.92
CA HIS A 163 5.11 -6.01 12.38
C HIS A 163 4.33 -6.23 11.08
N MET A 164 4.90 -7.02 10.14
CA MET A 164 4.39 -7.08 8.77
C MET A 164 3.37 -8.19 8.54
N CYS A 165 3.47 -9.33 9.26
CA CYS A 165 2.80 -10.57 8.85
C CYS A 165 1.89 -11.16 9.94
N ALA A 166 2.24 -10.95 11.20
CA ALA A 166 1.65 -11.66 12.33
C ALA A 166 0.14 -11.52 12.43
N ASP A 167 -0.39 -10.32 12.23
CA ASP A 167 -1.82 -10.03 12.35
C ASP A 167 -2.69 -10.79 11.31
N CYS A 168 -2.12 -11.10 10.13
CA CYS A 168 -2.80 -11.88 9.10
C CYS A 168 -2.56 -13.39 9.20
N HIS A 169 -1.45 -13.81 9.81
CA HIS A 169 -1.01 -15.20 9.82
C HIS A 169 -1.05 -15.87 11.20
N SER A 170 -1.65 -15.20 12.19
CA SER A 170 -1.96 -15.75 13.51
C SER A 170 -3.35 -15.31 13.98
N SER A 171 -3.85 -15.90 15.06
CA SER A 171 -5.15 -15.54 15.63
C SER A 171 -4.97 -14.71 16.90
N ASP A 172 -5.86 -13.70 17.07
CA ASP A 172 -5.90 -12.83 18.25
C ASP A 172 -4.53 -12.21 18.58
N PHE A 173 -3.87 -11.69 17.55
CA PHE A 173 -2.52 -11.16 17.67
C PHE A 173 -2.50 -9.82 18.41
N GLU A 174 -1.63 -9.76 19.44
CA GLU A 174 -1.24 -8.54 20.14
C GLU A 174 0.24 -8.25 19.86
N LYS A 175 0.54 -7.13 19.24
CA LYS A 175 1.91 -6.79 18.81
C LYS A 175 2.87 -6.56 19.98
N ARG A 176 2.47 -5.81 21.00
CA ARG A 176 3.18 -5.54 22.26
C ARG A 176 4.66 -5.17 22.09
N TYR A 177 4.91 -4.15 21.29
CA TYR A 177 6.26 -3.62 21.15
C TYR A 177 6.63 -2.75 22.37
N LEU A 178 7.73 -3.11 23.03
CA LEU A 178 8.29 -2.42 24.19
C LEU A 178 9.36 -1.42 23.72
N ALA A 179 8.95 -0.20 23.39
CA ALA A 179 9.79 0.79 22.71
C ALA A 179 11.10 1.13 23.46
N LYS A 180 11.08 1.20 24.79
CA LYS A 180 12.28 1.50 25.60
C LYS A 180 13.33 0.38 25.55
N GLN A 181 12.90 -0.87 25.44
CA GLN A 181 13.74 -2.05 25.35
C GLN A 181 14.04 -2.44 23.90
N GLN A 182 13.33 -1.87 22.93
CA GLN A 182 13.32 -2.27 21.52
C GLN A 182 13.06 -3.78 21.33
N GLN A 183 12.09 -4.31 22.09
CA GLN A 183 11.73 -5.72 22.13
C GLN A 183 10.27 -5.95 21.82
N PHE A 184 9.96 -7.14 21.28
CA PHE A 184 8.60 -7.61 21.12
C PHE A 184 8.26 -8.63 22.22
N ASP A 185 7.10 -8.45 22.86
CA ASP A 185 6.42 -9.42 23.73
C ASP A 185 5.12 -9.87 23.05
N SER A 186 5.18 -10.10 21.72
CA SER A 186 4.01 -10.43 20.92
C SER A 186 3.31 -11.69 21.41
N ARG A 187 1.97 -11.68 21.37
CA ARG A 187 1.11 -12.77 21.79
C ARG A 187 0.09 -13.12 20.74
N TYR A 188 -0.33 -14.35 20.70
CA TYR A 188 -1.40 -14.85 19.82
C TYR A 188 -2.05 -16.10 20.46
N SER A 189 -3.32 -16.34 20.15
CA SER A 189 -4.05 -17.51 20.65
C SER A 189 -3.75 -18.76 19.81
N ALA A 190 -3.49 -18.60 18.52
CA ALA A 190 -3.07 -19.68 17.63
C ALA A 190 -2.05 -19.17 16.59
N ILE A 191 -1.09 -20.05 16.25
CA ILE A 191 -0.02 -19.77 15.31
C ILE A 191 -0.48 -19.64 13.85
N ASN A 192 -1.73 -19.95 13.56
CA ASN A 192 -2.36 -19.90 12.23
C ASN A 192 -3.68 -19.11 12.28
N VAL A 193 -4.37 -19.01 11.14
CA VAL A 193 -5.67 -18.35 11.03
C VAL A 193 -6.76 -19.34 11.46
N GLY A 194 -7.14 -19.26 12.72
CA GLY A 194 -8.15 -20.14 13.32
C GLY A 194 -9.58 -19.63 13.16
N CYS A 195 -10.53 -20.36 13.74
CA CYS A 195 -11.97 -20.06 13.68
C CYS A 195 -12.29 -18.66 14.23
N ALA A 196 -11.67 -18.28 15.34
CA ALA A 196 -11.87 -16.98 15.99
C ALA A 196 -11.50 -15.78 15.12
N SER A 197 -10.52 -15.92 14.22
CA SER A 197 -10.10 -14.84 13.32
C SER A 197 -11.25 -14.32 12.43
N CYS A 198 -12.25 -15.17 12.16
CA CYS A 198 -13.43 -14.82 11.36
C CYS A 198 -14.71 -14.73 12.19
N HIS A 199 -14.88 -15.62 13.16
CA HIS A 199 -16.12 -15.75 13.94
C HIS A 199 -16.09 -15.01 15.27
N GLY A 200 -14.92 -14.55 15.74
CA GLY A 200 -14.74 -13.91 17.04
C GLY A 200 -14.83 -14.90 18.21
N ASP A 201 -15.11 -14.37 19.41
CA ASP A 201 -15.30 -15.20 20.60
C ASP A 201 -16.52 -16.11 20.47
N SER A 202 -16.34 -17.39 20.74
CA SER A 202 -17.37 -18.41 20.60
C SER A 202 -18.02 -18.81 21.94
N GLN A 203 -17.67 -18.22 23.07
CA GLN A 203 -18.17 -18.66 24.39
C GLN A 203 -19.69 -18.51 24.49
N ALA A 204 -20.24 -17.37 24.09
CA ALA A 204 -21.68 -17.14 24.05
C ALA A 204 -22.39 -18.14 23.10
N HIS A 205 -21.77 -18.42 21.93
CA HIS A 205 -22.30 -19.44 21.00
C HIS A 205 -22.31 -20.84 21.62
N LEU A 206 -21.27 -21.23 22.30
CA LEU A 206 -21.20 -22.54 22.99
C LEU A 206 -22.24 -22.66 24.10
N ALA A 207 -22.48 -21.59 24.87
CA ALA A 207 -23.53 -21.56 25.88
C ALA A 207 -24.91 -21.67 25.22
N TRP A 208 -25.16 -20.94 24.14
CA TRP A 208 -26.39 -21.05 23.35
C TRP A 208 -26.59 -22.47 22.80
N ALA A 209 -25.57 -23.08 22.26
CA ALA A 209 -25.60 -24.44 21.73
C ALA A 209 -25.89 -25.48 22.80
N LYS A 210 -25.42 -25.27 24.05
CA LYS A 210 -25.71 -26.13 25.21
C LYS A 210 -27.12 -25.92 25.82
N GLY A 211 -27.90 -24.98 25.30
CA GLY A 211 -29.30 -24.82 25.70
C GLY A 211 -29.69 -23.47 26.29
N ASP A 212 -28.74 -22.54 26.47
CA ASP A 212 -29.06 -21.18 26.91
C ASP A 212 -29.67 -20.37 25.77
N LYS A 213 -30.98 -20.44 25.65
CA LYS A 213 -31.75 -19.74 24.60
C LYS A 213 -32.07 -18.29 24.96
N THR A 214 -31.59 -17.78 26.08
CA THR A 214 -31.65 -16.34 26.40
C THR A 214 -30.65 -15.53 25.58
N ILE A 215 -29.65 -16.18 25.01
CA ILE A 215 -28.64 -15.60 24.17
C ILE A 215 -29.20 -15.32 22.76
N ASN A 216 -29.16 -14.07 22.35
CA ASN A 216 -29.61 -13.62 21.02
C ASN A 216 -28.61 -14.00 19.92
N ASP A 217 -29.08 -14.04 18.67
CA ASP A 217 -28.26 -14.23 17.46
C ASP A 217 -27.27 -15.40 17.53
N LYS A 218 -27.68 -16.46 18.27
CA LYS A 218 -26.85 -17.65 18.51
C LYS A 218 -25.52 -17.34 19.21
N GLY A 219 -25.43 -16.22 19.91
CA GLY A 219 -24.23 -15.78 20.63
C GLY A 219 -23.16 -15.12 19.76
N TYR A 220 -23.50 -14.66 18.56
CA TYR A 220 -22.63 -13.85 17.73
C TYR A 220 -23.21 -12.44 17.57
N GLU A 221 -22.39 -11.42 17.76
CA GLU A 221 -22.79 -10.03 17.55
C GLU A 221 -23.09 -9.74 16.07
N HIS A 222 -22.42 -10.46 15.17
CA HIS A 222 -22.55 -10.28 13.74
C HIS A 222 -22.60 -11.62 13.00
N THR A 223 -23.53 -11.74 12.07
CA THR A 223 -23.60 -12.91 11.18
C THR A 223 -22.77 -12.66 9.93
N ILE A 224 -21.71 -13.43 9.75
CA ILE A 224 -20.92 -13.46 8.50
C ILE A 224 -21.52 -14.39 7.46
N GLY A 225 -22.66 -15.02 7.79
CA GLY A 225 -23.34 -15.94 6.89
C GLY A 225 -23.82 -15.25 5.62
N VAL A 226 -23.53 -15.88 4.49
CA VAL A 226 -23.99 -15.43 3.18
C VAL A 226 -25.46 -15.79 3.04
N LYS A 227 -26.35 -14.82 3.14
CA LYS A 227 -27.64 -14.94 2.46
C LYS A 227 -27.37 -14.46 1.03
N THR A 228 -26.99 -15.39 0.15
CA THR A 228 -26.82 -15.13 -1.28
C THR A 228 -28.07 -14.39 -1.77
N PRO A 229 -27.95 -13.15 -2.28
CA PRO A 229 -29.10 -12.49 -2.85
C PRO A 229 -29.62 -13.39 -3.98
N LEU A 230 -30.94 -13.56 -4.06
CA LEU A 230 -31.51 -14.21 -5.21
C LEU A 230 -31.30 -13.32 -6.43
N PHE A 231 -30.60 -13.82 -7.41
CA PHE A 231 -30.41 -13.15 -8.67
C PHE A 231 -31.44 -13.60 -9.69
N LYS A 232 -32.02 -12.67 -10.44
CA LYS A 232 -32.90 -12.94 -11.58
C LYS A 232 -32.12 -12.67 -12.86
N ARG A 233 -32.21 -13.64 -13.79
CA ARG A 233 -31.66 -13.50 -15.15
C ARG A 233 -32.40 -12.38 -15.90
N GLN A 234 -31.66 -11.52 -16.57
CA GLN A 234 -32.17 -10.49 -17.48
C GLN A 234 -32.21 -11.03 -18.92
N GLN A 235 -32.86 -10.30 -19.83
CA GLN A 235 -32.93 -10.70 -21.24
C GLN A 235 -31.56 -10.72 -21.94
N ASP A 236 -30.64 -9.88 -21.49
CA ASP A 236 -29.26 -9.81 -22.01
C ASP A 236 -28.31 -10.88 -21.42
N GLY A 237 -28.86 -11.81 -20.65
CA GLY A 237 -28.10 -12.88 -19.99
C GLY A 237 -27.36 -12.44 -18.71
N SER A 238 -27.42 -11.16 -18.34
CA SER A 238 -26.86 -10.66 -17.07
C SER A 238 -27.78 -11.02 -15.89
N MET A 239 -27.24 -10.87 -14.68
CA MET A 239 -27.96 -11.15 -13.45
C MET A 239 -28.19 -9.86 -12.65
N LYS A 240 -29.41 -9.69 -12.10
CA LYS A 240 -29.76 -8.57 -11.23
C LYS A 240 -30.32 -9.10 -9.91
N ALA A 241 -29.94 -8.47 -8.79
CA ALA A 241 -30.49 -8.84 -7.49
C ALA A 241 -32.02 -8.70 -7.48
N ALA A 242 -32.70 -9.73 -7.03
CA ALA A 242 -34.16 -9.81 -7.02
C ALA A 242 -34.78 -9.05 -5.82
N SER A 243 -34.02 -8.75 -4.80
CA SER A 243 -34.41 -8.04 -3.59
C SER A 243 -33.33 -7.05 -3.17
N PRO A 244 -33.68 -6.03 -2.35
CA PRO A 244 -32.68 -5.15 -1.77
C PRO A 244 -31.57 -5.94 -1.07
N LEU A 245 -30.33 -5.52 -1.30
CA LEU A 245 -29.16 -6.14 -0.68
C LEU A 245 -29.19 -5.92 0.83
N ARG A 246 -28.92 -6.96 1.59
CA ARG A 246 -28.68 -6.83 3.03
C ARG A 246 -27.19 -6.58 3.24
N PRO A 247 -26.81 -5.65 4.13
CA PRO A 247 -25.42 -5.48 4.51
C PRO A 247 -24.83 -6.82 4.99
N SER A 248 -23.66 -7.18 4.50
CA SER A 248 -22.89 -8.33 4.98
C SER A 248 -21.59 -7.82 5.58
N SER A 249 -21.28 -8.25 6.79
CA SER A 249 -19.98 -7.99 7.43
C SER A 249 -18.85 -8.82 6.83
N GLN A 250 -19.14 -9.82 5.98
CA GLN A 250 -18.15 -10.76 5.47
C GLN A 250 -17.00 -10.09 4.75
N VAL A 251 -17.29 -9.11 3.86
CA VAL A 251 -16.23 -8.41 3.12
C VAL A 251 -15.31 -7.62 4.07
N ALA A 252 -15.87 -7.05 5.14
CA ALA A 252 -15.09 -6.36 6.17
C ALA A 252 -14.22 -7.32 7.00
N VAL A 253 -14.75 -8.51 7.33
CA VAL A 253 -13.99 -9.57 8.02
C VAL A 253 -12.81 -10.04 7.15
N CYS A 254 -13.04 -10.33 5.87
CA CYS A 254 -11.97 -10.73 4.96
C CYS A 254 -10.94 -9.61 4.75
N ALA A 255 -11.38 -8.34 4.74
CA ALA A 255 -10.53 -7.16 4.58
C ALA A 255 -9.43 -7.07 5.64
N THR A 256 -9.66 -7.55 6.86
CA THR A 256 -8.66 -7.48 7.93
C THR A 256 -7.31 -8.09 7.54
N CYS A 257 -7.31 -9.10 6.65
CA CYS A 257 -6.12 -9.77 6.13
C CYS A 257 -5.94 -9.59 4.61
N HIS A 258 -7.04 -9.50 3.84
CA HIS A 258 -7.00 -9.45 2.38
C HIS A 258 -7.07 -8.03 1.79
N ALA A 259 -6.79 -6.98 2.60
CA ALA A 259 -6.64 -5.59 2.15
C ALA A 259 -5.21 -5.09 2.30
N ARG A 260 -4.74 -4.24 1.39
CA ARG A 260 -3.58 -3.39 1.64
C ARG A 260 -3.99 -2.34 2.66
N ARG A 261 -3.35 -2.33 3.82
CA ARG A 261 -3.75 -1.49 4.97
C ARG A 261 -2.61 -1.31 5.96
N SER A 262 -2.70 -0.28 6.79
CA SER A 262 -1.86 -0.10 7.96
C SER A 262 -2.65 -0.47 9.22
N GLN A 263 -2.07 -1.27 10.11
CA GLN A 263 -2.65 -1.54 11.42
C GLN A 263 -2.33 -0.38 12.35
N VAL A 264 -3.33 0.22 12.99
CA VAL A 264 -3.19 1.42 13.82
C VAL A 264 -3.55 1.20 15.29
N ALA A 265 -4.13 0.04 15.59
CA ALA A 265 -4.45 -0.44 16.92
C ALA A 265 -4.57 -1.97 16.92
N ASP A 266 -4.57 -2.60 18.10
CA ASP A 266 -4.92 -4.00 18.20
C ASP A 266 -6.36 -4.22 17.72
N ARG A 267 -6.61 -5.41 17.15
CA ARG A 267 -7.89 -5.78 16.59
C ARG A 267 -8.97 -5.85 17.68
N GLN A 268 -10.05 -5.12 17.50
CA GLN A 268 -11.20 -5.09 18.43
C GLN A 268 -12.26 -6.15 18.09
N GLY A 269 -11.89 -7.19 17.37
CA GLY A 269 -12.76 -8.22 16.85
C GLY A 269 -12.80 -8.26 15.32
N PRO A 270 -13.40 -9.32 14.71
CA PRO A 270 -13.33 -9.53 13.27
C PRO A 270 -14.10 -8.49 12.43
N HIS A 271 -15.00 -7.72 13.04
CA HIS A 271 -15.90 -6.80 12.35
C HIS A 271 -15.46 -5.32 12.41
N SER A 272 -14.40 -5.02 13.13
CA SER A 272 -13.91 -3.65 13.38
C SER A 272 -12.88 -3.16 12.38
N PHE A 273 -12.96 -3.54 11.10
CA PHE A 273 -11.91 -3.31 10.11
C PHE A 273 -11.39 -1.87 10.15
N MET A 274 -12.22 -0.85 9.91
CA MET A 274 -11.77 0.55 9.91
C MET A 274 -11.68 1.20 11.30
N ASP A 275 -11.75 0.43 12.39
CA ASP A 275 -11.44 0.91 13.73
C ASP A 275 -10.00 0.58 14.14
N SER A 276 -9.44 -0.51 13.59
CA SER A 276 -8.07 -0.94 13.86
C SER A 276 -7.13 -0.80 12.66
N PHE A 277 -7.67 -0.55 11.47
CA PHE A 277 -6.91 -0.47 10.22
C PHE A 277 -7.27 0.75 9.39
N GLN A 278 -6.26 1.31 8.74
CA GLN A 278 -6.40 2.32 7.71
C GLN A 278 -6.12 1.69 6.35
N PRO A 279 -7.14 1.45 5.51
CA PRO A 279 -6.93 0.86 4.19
C PRO A 279 -6.28 1.84 3.22
N ALA A 280 -5.48 1.32 2.29
CA ALA A 280 -5.01 2.08 1.14
C ALA A 280 -6.15 2.35 0.16
N LEU A 281 -6.13 3.53 -0.46
CA LEU A 281 -6.97 3.87 -1.59
C LEU A 281 -6.31 3.40 -2.90
N LEU A 282 -6.89 3.76 -4.06
CA LEU A 282 -6.28 3.47 -5.36
C LEU A 282 -5.18 4.51 -5.64
N GLU A 283 -4.07 4.38 -4.92
CA GLU A 283 -2.94 5.30 -4.96
C GLU A 283 -1.99 4.93 -6.11
N PRO A 284 -1.30 5.92 -6.72
CA PRO A 284 -0.13 5.64 -7.55
C PRO A 284 0.85 4.72 -6.80
N GLU A 285 1.68 3.97 -7.49
CA GLU A 285 2.61 2.98 -6.94
C GLU A 285 1.96 1.70 -6.37
N LEU A 286 0.68 1.74 -5.99
CA LEU A 286 -0.08 0.57 -5.58
C LEU A 286 -0.97 0.04 -6.71
N TYR A 287 -1.57 0.94 -7.46
CA TYR A 287 -2.51 0.62 -8.54
C TYR A 287 -2.17 1.40 -9.80
N HIS A 288 -2.39 0.78 -10.96
CA HIS A 288 -2.45 1.51 -12.22
C HIS A 288 -3.60 2.52 -12.19
N VAL A 289 -3.52 3.54 -13.03
CA VAL A 289 -4.54 4.63 -13.06
C VAL A 289 -5.96 4.15 -13.34
N ASP A 290 -6.12 2.98 -13.93
CA ASP A 290 -7.42 2.34 -14.16
C ASP A 290 -7.84 1.42 -13.00
N GLY A 291 -7.05 1.36 -11.91
CA GLY A 291 -7.29 0.60 -10.70
C GLY A 291 -6.88 -0.87 -10.77
N GLN A 292 -6.19 -1.33 -11.82
CA GLN A 292 -5.56 -2.64 -11.83
C GLN A 292 -4.46 -2.70 -10.78
N ILE A 293 -4.26 -3.86 -10.18
CA ILE A 293 -3.21 -4.08 -9.18
C ILE A 293 -1.84 -3.92 -9.84
N TRP A 294 -0.98 -3.07 -9.26
CA TRP A 294 0.41 -2.94 -9.66
C TRP A 294 1.33 -3.57 -8.62
N ASP A 295 1.29 -3.11 -7.36
CA ASP A 295 2.06 -3.69 -6.26
C ASP A 295 1.26 -4.81 -5.56
N GLU A 296 1.87 -5.45 -4.56
CA GLU A 296 1.25 -6.53 -3.77
C GLU A 296 0.14 -6.00 -2.85
N ASN A 297 -1.06 -5.76 -3.42
CA ASN A 297 -2.18 -5.07 -2.75
C ASN A 297 -3.26 -6.01 -2.19
N TYR A 298 -3.11 -7.31 -2.34
CA TYR A 298 -4.18 -8.28 -2.05
C TYR A 298 -5.43 -8.01 -2.91
N VAL A 299 -6.59 -8.51 -2.49
CA VAL A 299 -7.76 -8.57 -3.37
C VAL A 299 -8.89 -7.60 -3.00
N TRP A 300 -8.91 -7.08 -1.76
CA TRP A 300 -10.04 -6.29 -1.27
C TRP A 300 -10.24 -4.97 -2.05
N GLY A 301 -9.18 -4.20 -2.26
CA GLY A 301 -9.28 -2.92 -2.96
C GLY A 301 -9.68 -3.07 -4.43
N SER A 302 -9.25 -4.14 -5.11
CA SER A 302 -9.71 -4.45 -6.47
C SER A 302 -11.15 -4.96 -6.47
N PHE A 303 -11.54 -5.82 -5.53
CA PHE A 303 -12.90 -6.32 -5.41
C PHE A 303 -13.93 -5.21 -5.20
N LEU A 304 -13.63 -4.23 -4.35
CA LEU A 304 -14.51 -3.06 -4.13
C LEU A 304 -14.79 -2.23 -5.39
N GLN A 305 -13.95 -2.32 -6.42
CA GLN A 305 -14.17 -1.66 -7.70
C GLN A 305 -15.20 -2.37 -8.57
N SER A 306 -15.50 -3.64 -8.26
CA SER A 306 -16.30 -4.48 -9.13
C SER A 306 -17.80 -4.15 -9.07
N LYS A 307 -18.48 -4.28 -10.21
CA LYS A 307 -19.95 -4.22 -10.28
C LYS A 307 -20.61 -5.36 -9.51
N MET A 308 -19.91 -6.50 -9.38
CA MET A 308 -20.43 -7.64 -8.61
C MET A 308 -20.48 -7.31 -7.13
N HIS A 309 -19.45 -6.66 -6.56
CA HIS A 309 -19.52 -6.15 -5.19
C HIS A 309 -20.67 -5.15 -5.00
N GLN A 310 -20.84 -4.20 -5.92
CA GLN A 310 -21.97 -3.25 -5.88
C GLN A 310 -23.33 -3.96 -5.96
N ALA A 311 -23.40 -5.11 -6.64
CA ALA A 311 -24.58 -5.93 -6.71
C ALA A 311 -24.77 -6.86 -5.50
N GLY A 312 -23.87 -6.80 -4.48
CA GLY A 312 -23.96 -7.56 -3.23
C GLY A 312 -23.34 -8.95 -3.27
N VAL A 313 -22.53 -9.25 -4.27
CA VAL A 313 -21.68 -10.44 -4.28
C VAL A 313 -20.62 -10.29 -3.20
N THR A 314 -20.34 -11.38 -2.49
CA THR A 314 -19.31 -11.47 -1.46
C THR A 314 -18.31 -12.58 -1.78
N CYS A 315 -17.24 -12.67 -1.03
CA CYS A 315 -16.17 -13.66 -1.24
C CYS A 315 -16.69 -15.10 -1.27
N ALA A 316 -17.61 -15.45 -0.36
CA ALA A 316 -18.15 -16.80 -0.26
C ALA A 316 -19.16 -17.18 -1.36
N ASN A 317 -19.49 -16.28 -2.28
CA ASN A 317 -20.24 -16.66 -3.48
C ASN A 317 -19.34 -17.44 -4.48
N CYS A 318 -18.04 -17.27 -4.40
CA CYS A 318 -17.07 -17.95 -5.26
C CYS A 318 -16.15 -18.90 -4.50
N HIS A 319 -15.80 -18.58 -3.25
CA HIS A 319 -14.89 -19.35 -2.40
C HIS A 319 -15.62 -20.04 -1.25
N ASN A 320 -15.24 -21.28 -0.94
CA ASN A 320 -15.57 -21.88 0.36
C ASN A 320 -14.60 -21.26 1.41
N PRO A 321 -15.08 -20.45 2.37
CA PRO A 321 -14.21 -19.72 3.29
C PRO A 321 -13.41 -20.65 4.24
N HIS A 322 -13.86 -21.89 4.46
CA HIS A 322 -13.16 -22.86 5.29
C HIS A 322 -12.03 -23.54 4.56
N SER A 323 -12.24 -23.98 3.32
CA SER A 323 -11.16 -24.61 2.53
C SER A 323 -10.30 -23.63 1.72
N GLY A 324 -10.73 -22.37 1.56
CA GLY A 324 -10.11 -21.39 0.67
C GLY A 324 -10.32 -21.65 -0.83
N LYS A 325 -10.81 -22.83 -1.20
CA LYS A 325 -10.97 -23.27 -2.60
C LYS A 325 -12.20 -22.65 -3.26
N LEU A 326 -12.19 -22.60 -4.58
CA LEU A 326 -13.38 -22.26 -5.36
C LEU A 326 -14.49 -23.28 -5.12
N THR A 327 -15.74 -22.81 -5.03
CA THR A 327 -16.93 -23.66 -4.87
C THR A 327 -17.23 -24.49 -6.12
N LEU A 328 -16.86 -23.95 -7.30
CA LEU A 328 -17.02 -24.59 -8.61
C LEU A 328 -15.73 -24.46 -9.42
N PRO A 329 -15.36 -25.41 -10.28
CA PRO A 329 -14.11 -25.37 -11.04
C PRO A 329 -14.21 -24.47 -12.28
N GLY A 330 -13.10 -23.82 -12.63
CA GLY A 330 -12.93 -23.08 -13.87
C GLY A 330 -14.05 -22.07 -14.16
N ASN A 331 -14.49 -22.01 -15.40
CA ASN A 331 -15.56 -21.12 -15.84
C ASN A 331 -16.90 -21.34 -15.13
N GLN A 332 -17.14 -22.53 -14.52
CA GLN A 332 -18.37 -22.81 -13.78
C GLN A 332 -18.55 -21.84 -12.59
N THR A 333 -17.47 -21.36 -11.98
CA THR A 333 -17.53 -20.31 -10.95
C THR A 333 -18.23 -19.04 -11.46
N CYS A 334 -18.11 -18.73 -12.73
CA CYS A 334 -18.71 -17.55 -13.35
C CYS A 334 -20.10 -17.87 -13.90
N THR A 335 -20.24 -19.04 -14.53
CA THR A 335 -21.46 -19.41 -15.23
C THR A 335 -22.60 -19.86 -14.29
N GLN A 336 -22.33 -20.02 -12.99
CA GLN A 336 -23.41 -20.12 -11.99
C GLN A 336 -24.37 -18.91 -12.00
N CYS A 337 -23.86 -17.75 -12.45
CA CYS A 337 -24.63 -16.50 -12.56
C CYS A 337 -24.67 -15.97 -14.00
N HIS A 338 -23.58 -16.06 -14.74
CA HIS A 338 -23.49 -15.59 -16.13
C HIS A 338 -23.86 -16.72 -17.10
N THR A 339 -24.79 -16.45 -18.01
CA THR A 339 -25.34 -17.47 -18.94
C THR A 339 -24.23 -18.06 -19.81
N THR A 340 -24.01 -19.38 -19.75
CA THR A 340 -22.99 -20.09 -20.51
C THR A 340 -23.13 -19.88 -22.01
N GLU A 341 -24.34 -19.98 -22.56
CA GLU A 341 -24.64 -19.82 -23.98
C GLU A 341 -24.38 -18.39 -24.51
N VAL A 342 -24.26 -17.42 -23.63
CA VAL A 342 -23.95 -16.03 -23.99
C VAL A 342 -22.45 -15.73 -23.76
N PHE A 343 -21.91 -16.11 -22.61
CA PHE A 343 -20.63 -15.61 -22.14
C PHE A 343 -19.48 -16.63 -22.25
N ASP A 344 -19.74 -17.94 -22.21
CA ASP A 344 -18.71 -18.97 -22.34
C ASP A 344 -18.69 -19.53 -23.76
N THR A 345 -18.47 -18.66 -24.74
CA THR A 345 -18.52 -18.99 -26.16
C THR A 345 -17.44 -18.28 -26.94
N ALA A 346 -16.95 -18.90 -28.02
CA ALA A 346 -15.99 -18.29 -28.95
C ALA A 346 -16.49 -16.96 -29.53
N LYS A 347 -17.81 -16.74 -29.59
CA LYS A 347 -18.38 -15.47 -30.01
C LYS A 347 -18.14 -14.35 -28.99
N HIS A 348 -18.10 -14.68 -27.71
CA HIS A 348 -17.82 -13.72 -26.65
C HIS A 348 -16.34 -13.44 -26.49
N HIS A 349 -15.51 -14.47 -26.32
CA HIS A 349 -14.08 -14.32 -25.98
C HIS A 349 -13.14 -14.38 -27.18
N GLY A 350 -13.61 -14.70 -28.38
CA GLY A 350 -12.83 -14.72 -29.62
C GLY A 350 -11.82 -15.86 -29.73
N HIS A 351 -11.77 -16.78 -28.78
CA HIS A 351 -10.86 -17.92 -28.74
C HIS A 351 -11.61 -19.26 -28.91
N LYS A 352 -10.89 -20.31 -29.29
CA LYS A 352 -11.48 -21.65 -29.36
C LYS A 352 -11.73 -22.14 -27.92
N HIS A 353 -12.88 -22.80 -27.69
CA HIS A 353 -13.22 -23.37 -26.41
C HIS A 353 -12.11 -24.34 -25.91
N ASP A 354 -11.85 -24.38 -24.60
CA ASP A 354 -10.81 -25.18 -23.95
C ASP A 354 -9.37 -24.87 -24.41
N THR A 355 -9.12 -23.68 -24.96
CA THR A 355 -7.78 -23.19 -25.25
C THR A 355 -7.39 -22.04 -24.34
N GLU A 356 -6.10 -21.69 -24.34
CA GLU A 356 -5.60 -20.48 -23.68
C GLU A 356 -6.37 -19.25 -24.15
N GLY A 357 -6.77 -18.39 -23.22
CA GLY A 357 -7.62 -17.20 -23.46
C GLY A 357 -9.13 -17.49 -23.50
N SER A 358 -9.58 -18.76 -23.38
CA SER A 358 -11.01 -19.08 -23.26
C SER A 358 -11.54 -19.10 -21.84
N GLN A 359 -10.66 -19.01 -20.83
CA GLN A 359 -11.08 -18.90 -19.46
C GLN A 359 -11.56 -17.48 -19.13
N CYS A 360 -12.71 -17.35 -18.48
CA CYS A 360 -13.28 -16.04 -18.10
C CYS A 360 -12.26 -15.18 -17.37
N VAL A 361 -11.48 -15.81 -16.48
CA VAL A 361 -10.49 -15.14 -15.63
C VAL A 361 -9.31 -14.56 -16.42
N ASP A 362 -8.97 -15.09 -17.60
CA ASP A 362 -7.81 -14.62 -18.35
C ASP A 362 -8.01 -13.19 -18.88
N CYS A 363 -9.26 -12.80 -19.14
CA CYS A 363 -9.62 -11.46 -19.59
C CYS A 363 -10.16 -10.56 -18.48
N HIS A 364 -10.96 -11.13 -17.55
CA HIS A 364 -11.68 -10.37 -16.53
C HIS A 364 -10.95 -10.31 -15.19
N MET A 365 -9.97 -11.18 -14.96
CA MET A 365 -9.14 -11.27 -13.75
C MET A 365 -7.69 -11.60 -14.11
N PRO A 366 -7.00 -10.74 -14.89
CA PRO A 366 -5.62 -11.02 -15.29
C PRO A 366 -4.75 -11.24 -14.05
N ALA A 367 -3.78 -12.16 -14.16
CA ALA A 367 -2.89 -12.50 -13.07
C ALA A 367 -1.58 -11.72 -13.17
N THR A 368 -1.05 -11.31 -12.02
CA THR A 368 0.31 -10.79 -11.85
C THR A 368 1.07 -11.76 -10.94
N THR A 369 2.30 -12.09 -11.31
CA THR A 369 3.15 -12.99 -10.51
C THR A 369 3.97 -12.18 -9.51
N PHE A 370 3.77 -12.45 -8.23
CA PHE A 370 4.53 -11.93 -7.11
C PHE A 370 5.51 -12.99 -6.58
N MET A 371 6.53 -12.56 -5.84
CA MET A 371 7.49 -13.46 -5.20
C MET A 371 8.02 -14.56 -6.15
N GLN A 372 8.18 -14.25 -7.45
CA GLN A 372 8.65 -15.12 -8.55
C GLN A 372 7.74 -16.30 -8.92
N VAL A 373 6.87 -16.78 -8.03
CA VAL A 373 6.11 -18.03 -8.22
C VAL A 373 4.61 -17.91 -7.91
N ASP A 374 4.17 -16.83 -7.26
CA ASP A 374 2.80 -16.65 -6.77
C ASP A 374 1.97 -15.80 -7.75
N ALA A 375 1.24 -16.46 -8.63
CA ALA A 375 0.36 -15.80 -9.59
C ALA A 375 -0.99 -15.45 -8.94
N ARG A 376 -1.22 -14.17 -8.71
CA ARG A 376 -2.44 -13.63 -8.09
C ARG A 376 -3.32 -12.91 -9.10
N ARG A 377 -4.62 -13.21 -9.07
CA ARG A 377 -5.60 -12.62 -9.99
C ARG A 377 -6.20 -11.32 -9.44
N ASP A 378 -6.36 -10.34 -10.32
CA ASP A 378 -7.06 -9.09 -10.02
C ASP A 378 -8.57 -9.35 -9.84
N HIS A 379 -9.14 -8.97 -8.69
CA HIS A 379 -10.54 -9.19 -8.33
C HIS A 379 -11.47 -8.02 -8.72
N SER A 380 -11.04 -7.10 -9.57
CA SER A 380 -11.89 -6.01 -10.06
C SER A 380 -12.93 -6.45 -11.10
N PHE A 381 -12.82 -7.68 -11.62
CA PHE A 381 -13.75 -8.25 -12.62
C PHE A 381 -14.00 -7.31 -13.78
N ARG A 382 -12.94 -6.87 -14.42
CA ARG A 382 -12.98 -5.82 -15.42
C ARG A 382 -13.64 -6.25 -16.71
N VAL A 383 -14.28 -5.29 -17.36
CA VAL A 383 -14.49 -5.36 -18.81
C VAL A 383 -13.18 -4.90 -19.49
N PRO A 384 -12.56 -5.73 -20.36
CA PRO A 384 -11.31 -5.35 -21.02
C PRO A 384 -11.47 -4.06 -21.84
N ARG A 385 -10.58 -3.09 -21.59
CA ARG A 385 -10.61 -1.74 -22.20
C ARG A 385 -9.25 -1.38 -22.82
N PRO A 386 -8.80 -2.10 -23.88
CA PRO A 386 -7.52 -1.81 -24.53
C PRO A 386 -7.49 -0.40 -25.19
N ASP A 387 -8.62 0.22 -25.44
CA ASP A 387 -8.74 1.61 -25.90
C ASP A 387 -8.21 2.61 -24.86
N LEU A 388 -8.27 2.30 -23.57
CA LEU A 388 -7.73 3.14 -22.52
C LEU A 388 -6.20 3.03 -22.40
N THR A 389 -5.61 1.89 -22.76
CA THR A 389 -4.14 1.71 -22.72
C THR A 389 -3.42 2.76 -23.57
N ALA A 390 -3.95 3.09 -24.75
CA ALA A 390 -3.38 4.12 -25.60
C ALA A 390 -3.46 5.55 -25.01
N LYS A 391 -4.38 5.79 -24.06
CA LYS A 391 -4.62 7.09 -23.45
C LYS A 391 -3.93 7.25 -22.11
N THR A 392 -3.87 6.18 -21.33
CA THR A 392 -3.52 6.23 -19.90
C THR A 392 -2.33 5.33 -19.55
N HIS A 393 -1.80 4.60 -20.52
CA HIS A 393 -0.72 3.62 -20.35
C HIS A 393 -1.02 2.46 -19.38
N ALA A 394 -2.27 2.34 -18.89
CA ALA A 394 -2.66 1.20 -18.08
C ALA A 394 -2.58 -0.10 -18.90
N PRO A 395 -2.18 -1.23 -18.32
CA PRO A 395 -2.09 -2.50 -19.04
C PRO A 395 -3.47 -3.01 -19.45
N ASN A 396 -3.51 -3.92 -20.43
CA ASN A 396 -4.74 -4.63 -20.80
C ASN A 396 -4.48 -6.14 -20.92
N ALA A 397 -5.50 -6.93 -20.67
CA ALA A 397 -5.40 -8.39 -20.65
C ALA A 397 -4.96 -8.99 -21.98
N CYS A 398 -5.30 -8.38 -23.13
CA CYS A 398 -4.94 -8.90 -24.45
C CYS A 398 -3.42 -8.93 -24.65
N ASN A 399 -2.74 -7.83 -24.31
CA ASN A 399 -1.30 -7.70 -24.47
C ASN A 399 -0.48 -8.49 -23.44
N GLY A 400 -1.11 -9.05 -22.40
CA GLY A 400 -0.48 -10.01 -21.51
C GLY A 400 -0.04 -11.29 -22.25
N CYS A 401 -0.83 -11.77 -23.22
CA CYS A 401 -0.51 -12.91 -24.07
C CYS A 401 -0.03 -12.48 -25.47
N HIS A 402 -0.69 -11.51 -26.08
CA HIS A 402 -0.34 -10.97 -27.41
C HIS A 402 0.65 -9.82 -27.31
N GLN A 403 1.85 -10.10 -26.81
CA GLN A 403 2.89 -9.09 -26.52
C GLN A 403 3.43 -8.40 -27.79
N ASP A 404 3.36 -9.06 -28.94
CA ASP A 404 3.78 -8.54 -30.25
C ASP A 404 2.75 -7.61 -30.88
N LYS A 405 1.56 -7.45 -30.31
CA LYS A 405 0.47 -6.64 -30.83
C LYS A 405 0.34 -5.32 -30.10
N THR A 406 -0.28 -4.34 -30.78
CA THR A 406 -0.55 -3.00 -30.20
C THR A 406 -1.90 -2.97 -29.47
N PRO A 407 -2.11 -2.02 -28.54
CA PRO A 407 -3.41 -1.80 -27.92
C PRO A 407 -4.53 -1.48 -28.96
N GLN A 408 -4.18 -0.86 -30.08
CA GLN A 408 -5.11 -0.59 -31.19
C GLN A 408 -5.57 -1.88 -31.87
N TRP A 409 -4.66 -2.85 -32.04
CA TRP A 409 -5.02 -4.18 -32.52
C TRP A 409 -6.04 -4.84 -31.58
N ALA A 410 -5.79 -4.85 -30.28
CA ALA A 410 -6.70 -5.41 -29.27
C ALA A 410 -8.06 -4.71 -29.31
N THR A 411 -8.07 -3.36 -29.34
CA THR A 411 -9.30 -2.54 -29.47
C THR A 411 -10.11 -2.93 -30.71
N SER A 412 -9.46 -3.12 -31.85
CA SER A 412 -10.14 -3.50 -33.10
C SER A 412 -10.79 -4.88 -33.03
N HIS A 413 -10.18 -5.84 -32.30
CA HIS A 413 -10.74 -7.17 -32.10
C HIS A 413 -11.95 -7.12 -31.15
N ILE A 414 -11.84 -6.44 -30.00
CA ILE A 414 -13.00 -6.24 -29.10
C ILE A 414 -14.17 -5.58 -29.84
N LYS A 415 -13.90 -4.54 -30.65
CA LYS A 415 -14.94 -3.87 -31.43
C LYS A 415 -15.61 -4.81 -32.45
N ARG A 416 -14.84 -5.74 -33.03
CA ARG A 416 -15.37 -6.73 -33.98
C ARG A 416 -16.24 -7.77 -33.28
N TRP A 417 -15.81 -8.26 -32.10
CA TRP A 417 -16.56 -9.27 -31.34
C TRP A 417 -17.81 -8.67 -30.68
N HIS A 418 -17.72 -7.41 -30.25
CA HIS A 418 -18.77 -6.71 -29.53
C HIS A 418 -19.09 -5.35 -30.18
N PRO A 419 -19.64 -5.35 -31.42
CA PRO A 419 -19.85 -4.09 -32.15
C PRO A 419 -20.85 -3.14 -31.46
N ASN A 420 -21.75 -3.68 -30.64
CA ASN A 420 -22.73 -2.92 -29.86
C ASN A 420 -22.30 -2.69 -28.40
N SER A 421 -21.03 -2.84 -28.09
CA SER A 421 -20.53 -2.63 -26.72
C SER A 421 -20.70 -1.19 -26.28
N ASN A 422 -21.35 -1.00 -25.13
CA ASN A 422 -21.50 0.31 -24.50
C ASN A 422 -20.26 0.72 -23.67
N TYR A 423 -19.17 -0.05 -23.72
CA TYR A 423 -17.97 0.23 -22.93
C TYR A 423 -16.87 0.90 -23.72
N LEU A 424 -16.57 0.44 -24.95
CA LEU A 424 -15.52 1.05 -25.76
C LEU A 424 -15.84 2.51 -26.10
N GLY A 425 -14.85 3.38 -25.90
CA GLY A 425 -14.96 4.81 -26.16
C GLY A 425 -15.75 5.60 -25.12
N THR A 426 -16.33 4.95 -24.09
CA THR A 426 -17.01 5.70 -23.01
C THR A 426 -16.00 6.21 -21.99
N PRO A 427 -16.26 7.34 -21.32
CA PRO A 427 -15.41 7.86 -20.25
C PRO A 427 -15.19 6.82 -19.14
N HIS A 428 -13.96 6.79 -18.62
CA HIS A 428 -13.58 5.94 -17.50
C HIS A 428 -12.82 6.76 -16.46
N PHE A 429 -12.90 6.40 -15.19
CA PHE A 429 -12.21 7.14 -14.12
C PHE A 429 -10.69 7.22 -14.33
N SER A 430 -10.10 6.27 -15.05
CA SER A 430 -8.66 6.27 -15.37
C SER A 430 -8.21 7.52 -16.11
N GLU A 431 -9.07 8.11 -16.94
CA GLU A 431 -8.73 9.33 -17.67
C GLU A 431 -8.62 10.52 -16.69
N ALA A 432 -9.48 10.56 -15.64
CA ALA A 432 -9.41 11.56 -14.58
C ALA A 432 -8.17 11.35 -13.68
N PHE A 433 -7.86 10.11 -13.33
CA PHE A 433 -6.69 9.77 -12.51
C PHE A 433 -5.40 10.06 -13.27
N TYR A 434 -5.32 9.67 -14.55
CA TYR A 434 -4.20 10.00 -15.41
C TYR A 434 -3.99 11.51 -15.52
N ALA A 435 -5.10 12.26 -15.71
CA ALA A 435 -5.02 13.72 -15.77
C ALA A 435 -4.48 14.33 -14.47
N ALA A 436 -4.89 13.80 -13.31
CA ALA A 436 -4.43 14.26 -12.01
C ALA A 436 -2.97 13.87 -11.73
N ASP A 437 -2.63 12.62 -11.98
CA ASP A 437 -1.27 12.09 -11.72
C ASP A 437 -0.22 12.70 -12.68
N ASN A 438 -0.67 13.41 -13.74
CA ASN A 438 0.18 14.15 -14.69
C ASN A 438 -0.11 15.68 -14.69
N ASP A 439 -0.76 16.22 -13.67
CA ASP A 439 -1.05 17.65 -13.47
C ASP A 439 -1.73 18.34 -14.66
N LEU A 440 -2.59 17.63 -15.40
CA LEU A 440 -3.28 18.21 -16.54
C LEU A 440 -4.39 19.20 -16.11
N PRO A 441 -4.60 20.30 -16.83
CA PRO A 441 -5.57 21.35 -16.46
C PRO A 441 -7.02 20.86 -16.30
N SER A 442 -7.38 19.75 -16.95
CA SER A 442 -8.72 19.14 -16.85
C SER A 442 -8.96 18.32 -15.58
N ALA A 443 -7.91 18.02 -14.80
CA ALA A 443 -7.93 17.08 -13.69
C ALA A 443 -9.01 17.41 -12.65
N SER A 444 -9.06 18.65 -12.14
CA SER A 444 -10.00 19.05 -11.10
C SER A 444 -11.47 18.81 -11.49
N ALA A 445 -11.87 19.23 -12.68
CA ALA A 445 -13.25 19.06 -13.16
C ALA A 445 -13.60 17.57 -13.32
N MET A 446 -12.66 16.77 -13.85
CA MET A 446 -12.86 15.32 -14.04
C MET A 446 -12.93 14.58 -12.69
N LEU A 447 -12.03 14.87 -11.76
CA LEU A 447 -12.04 14.29 -10.41
C LEU A 447 -13.32 14.61 -9.65
N THR A 448 -13.78 15.86 -9.73
CA THR A 448 -15.02 16.31 -9.10
C THR A 448 -16.24 15.52 -9.62
N LYS A 449 -16.30 15.28 -10.92
CA LYS A 449 -17.35 14.46 -11.53
C LYS A 449 -17.30 13.01 -10.97
N ILE A 450 -16.12 12.39 -10.93
CA ILE A 450 -15.96 11.03 -10.39
C ILE A 450 -16.33 10.97 -8.91
N ALA A 451 -15.85 11.90 -8.09
CA ALA A 451 -16.12 11.92 -6.65
C ALA A 451 -17.61 12.03 -6.31
N GLN A 452 -18.40 12.70 -7.14
CA GLN A 452 -19.83 12.96 -6.92
C GLN A 452 -20.77 11.97 -7.62
N ASP A 453 -20.31 11.26 -8.66
CA ASP A 453 -21.13 10.32 -9.41
C ASP A 453 -21.29 8.99 -8.64
N LYS A 454 -22.53 8.71 -8.21
CA LYS A 454 -22.88 7.49 -7.45
C LYS A 454 -22.80 6.19 -8.25
N SER A 455 -22.63 6.26 -9.55
CA SER A 455 -22.42 5.08 -10.42
C SER A 455 -21.02 4.46 -10.22
N TYR A 456 -20.05 5.26 -9.74
CA TYR A 456 -18.72 4.78 -9.41
C TYR A 456 -18.67 4.16 -8.00
N PRO A 457 -17.86 3.10 -7.79
CA PRO A 457 -17.62 2.50 -6.48
C PRO A 457 -17.07 3.50 -5.46
N ASN A 458 -17.39 3.31 -4.18
CA ASN A 458 -16.95 4.24 -3.12
C ASN A 458 -15.42 4.37 -3.02
N ILE A 459 -14.66 3.28 -3.26
CA ILE A 459 -13.20 3.33 -3.26
C ILE A 459 -12.65 4.22 -4.41
N VAL A 460 -13.27 4.16 -5.60
CA VAL A 460 -12.89 5.01 -6.74
C VAL A 460 -13.20 6.47 -6.43
N ARG A 461 -14.37 6.74 -5.84
CA ARG A 461 -14.79 8.10 -5.44
C ARG A 461 -13.89 8.67 -4.35
N ALA A 462 -13.49 7.85 -3.37
CA ALA A 462 -12.53 8.21 -2.32
C ALA A 462 -11.15 8.52 -2.89
N SER A 463 -10.70 7.73 -3.87
CA SER A 463 -9.40 7.93 -4.54
C SER A 463 -9.38 9.18 -5.42
N ALA A 464 -10.53 9.54 -6.02
CA ALA A 464 -10.68 10.81 -6.73
C ALA A 464 -10.60 12.00 -5.78
N LEU A 465 -11.23 11.90 -4.58
CA LEU A 465 -11.13 12.93 -3.54
C LEU A 465 -9.68 13.12 -3.08
N ALA A 466 -8.94 12.04 -2.84
CA ALA A 466 -7.55 12.11 -2.39
C ALA A 466 -6.64 12.84 -3.39
N ARG A 467 -6.83 12.63 -4.70
CA ARG A 467 -6.10 13.31 -5.77
C ARG A 467 -6.40 14.81 -5.90
N MET A 468 -7.47 15.30 -5.29
CA MET A 468 -7.78 16.74 -5.29
C MET A 468 -6.78 17.57 -4.45
N ALA A 469 -5.93 16.92 -3.66
CA ALA A 469 -4.89 17.61 -2.89
C ALA A 469 -4.01 18.53 -3.77
N ASP A 470 -3.67 18.07 -4.95
CA ASP A 470 -2.79 18.78 -5.87
C ASP A 470 -3.57 19.67 -6.87
N GLN A 471 -4.91 19.76 -6.68
CA GLN A 471 -5.85 20.55 -7.50
C GLN A 471 -6.75 21.43 -6.59
N PRO A 472 -6.19 22.33 -5.73
CA PRO A 472 -6.96 23.06 -4.73
C PRO A 472 -7.79 24.21 -5.35
N ASP A 473 -8.99 23.89 -5.80
CA ASP A 473 -9.94 24.84 -6.37
C ASP A 473 -11.33 24.77 -5.70
N ARG A 474 -12.28 25.58 -6.20
CA ARG A 474 -13.66 25.63 -5.68
C ARG A 474 -14.41 24.29 -5.87
N ASN A 475 -14.13 23.55 -6.94
CA ASN A 475 -14.78 22.28 -7.19
C ASN A 475 -14.32 21.24 -6.17
N ALA A 476 -13.02 21.21 -5.88
CA ALA A 476 -12.44 20.36 -4.83
C ALA A 476 -13.05 20.68 -3.47
N VAL A 477 -13.19 21.95 -3.08
CA VAL A 477 -13.85 22.35 -1.81
C VAL A 477 -15.25 21.76 -1.72
N VAL A 478 -16.08 21.90 -2.75
CA VAL A 478 -17.46 21.38 -2.76
C VAL A 478 -17.48 19.86 -2.63
N ALA A 479 -16.62 19.16 -3.36
CA ALA A 479 -16.55 17.70 -3.31
C ALA A 479 -16.10 17.19 -1.94
N ILE A 480 -15.07 17.81 -1.34
CA ILE A 480 -14.53 17.48 -0.02
C ILE A 480 -15.58 17.72 1.07
N VAL A 481 -16.23 18.89 1.10
CA VAL A 481 -17.26 19.21 2.12
C VAL A 481 -18.45 18.26 2.07
N ARG A 482 -18.84 17.79 0.89
CA ARG A 482 -19.89 16.76 0.75
C ARG A 482 -19.39 15.40 1.26
N ALA A 483 -18.16 15.02 0.95
CA ALA A 483 -17.59 13.75 1.35
C ALA A 483 -17.34 13.64 2.87
N VAL A 484 -16.99 14.73 3.53
CA VAL A 484 -16.82 14.80 4.99
C VAL A 484 -18.10 14.38 5.75
N ARG A 485 -19.29 14.59 5.16
CA ARG A 485 -20.59 14.25 5.75
C ARG A 485 -21.19 12.96 5.20
N ASP A 486 -20.43 12.21 4.40
CA ASP A 486 -20.93 10.96 3.82
C ASP A 486 -20.86 9.82 4.83
N ASP A 487 -21.83 8.90 4.79
CA ASP A 487 -21.87 7.72 5.65
C ASP A 487 -20.72 6.75 5.38
N GLU A 488 -20.12 6.81 4.17
CA GLU A 488 -19.05 5.92 3.73
C GLU A 488 -17.68 6.38 4.27
N PRO A 489 -17.04 5.62 5.16
CA PRO A 489 -15.78 6.03 5.78
C PRO A 489 -14.62 6.19 4.79
N LEU A 490 -14.56 5.42 3.71
CA LEU A 490 -13.52 5.59 2.69
C LEU A 490 -13.57 6.98 2.04
N LYS A 491 -14.78 7.53 1.81
CA LYS A 491 -14.89 8.88 1.25
C LYS A 491 -14.47 9.95 2.23
N ARG A 492 -14.74 9.78 3.53
CA ARG A 492 -14.25 10.69 4.56
C ARG A 492 -12.72 10.64 4.66
N GLN A 493 -12.12 9.44 4.54
CA GLN A 493 -10.65 9.28 4.43
C GLN A 493 -10.09 10.01 3.20
N GLY A 494 -10.69 9.83 2.02
CA GLY A 494 -10.31 10.53 0.80
C GLY A 494 -10.43 12.04 0.91
N ALA A 495 -11.45 12.53 1.62
CA ALA A 495 -11.65 13.97 1.87
C ALA A 495 -10.53 14.59 2.70
N ILE A 496 -10.04 13.89 3.74
CA ILE A 496 -8.88 14.34 4.54
C ILE A 496 -7.64 14.45 3.66
N ALA A 497 -7.37 13.42 2.86
CA ALA A 497 -6.22 13.42 1.94
C ALA A 497 -6.32 14.55 0.91
N GLY A 498 -7.50 14.76 0.32
CA GLY A 498 -7.75 15.79 -0.67
C GLY A 498 -7.66 17.23 -0.13
N ALA A 499 -7.86 17.41 1.17
CA ALA A 499 -7.74 18.72 1.80
C ALA A 499 -6.29 19.13 2.16
N ARG A 500 -5.31 18.23 1.96
CA ARG A 500 -3.93 18.38 2.45
C ARG A 500 -3.26 19.71 2.10
N ASN A 501 -3.41 20.20 0.88
CA ASN A 501 -2.70 21.38 0.38
C ASN A 501 -3.51 22.66 0.45
N PHE A 502 -4.72 22.64 1.04
CA PHE A 502 -5.47 23.86 1.31
C PHE A 502 -4.88 24.64 2.51
N ALA A 503 -5.06 25.95 2.50
CA ALA A 503 -4.68 26.79 3.63
C ALA A 503 -5.37 26.31 4.92
N ILE A 504 -4.66 26.39 6.06
CA ILE A 504 -5.11 25.78 7.33
C ILE A 504 -6.52 26.23 7.76
N ALA A 505 -6.85 27.52 7.59
CA ALA A 505 -8.17 28.03 7.96
C ALA A 505 -9.29 27.44 7.08
N GLU A 506 -9.03 27.22 5.80
CA GLU A 506 -9.98 26.61 4.88
C GLU A 506 -10.09 25.11 5.14
N ARG A 507 -8.95 24.43 5.34
CA ARG A 507 -8.87 23.02 5.72
C ARG A 507 -9.64 22.75 7.01
N TYR A 508 -9.53 23.64 8.00
CA TYR A 508 -10.29 23.55 9.25
C TYR A 508 -11.80 23.63 9.01
N ARG A 509 -12.27 24.59 8.21
CA ARG A 509 -13.71 24.73 7.89
C ARG A 509 -14.27 23.47 7.24
N MET A 510 -13.48 22.78 6.42
CA MET A 510 -13.90 21.55 5.75
C MET A 510 -13.87 20.34 6.69
N LEU A 511 -12.78 20.13 7.44
CA LEU A 511 -12.49 18.87 8.12
C LEU A 511 -12.90 18.84 9.60
N GLN A 512 -13.23 19.97 10.24
CA GLN A 512 -13.60 20.05 11.66
C GLN A 512 -14.66 19.01 12.07
N PRO A 513 -15.70 18.67 11.27
CA PRO A 513 -16.67 17.65 11.65
C PRO A 513 -16.08 16.25 11.86
N LEU A 514 -14.91 15.95 11.29
CA LEU A 514 -14.26 14.65 11.41
C LEU A 514 -13.44 14.50 12.70
N LEU A 515 -13.25 15.55 13.50
CA LEU A 515 -12.53 15.46 14.79
C LEU A 515 -13.21 14.54 15.80
N THR A 516 -14.50 14.26 15.60
CA THR A 516 -15.31 13.35 16.43
C THR A 516 -15.83 12.15 15.64
N ASP A 517 -15.20 11.82 14.52
CA ASP A 517 -15.58 10.65 13.71
C ASP A 517 -15.53 9.37 14.55
N PRO A 518 -16.51 8.46 14.42
CA PRO A 518 -16.49 7.20 15.15
C PRO A 518 -15.30 6.29 14.80
N ARG A 519 -14.71 6.44 13.59
CA ARG A 519 -13.59 5.62 13.14
C ARG A 519 -12.26 6.25 13.59
N LEU A 520 -11.48 5.48 14.36
CA LEU A 520 -10.19 5.94 14.91
C LEU A 520 -9.25 6.56 13.86
N PRO A 521 -8.94 5.90 12.71
CA PRO A 521 -8.02 6.48 11.73
C PRO A 521 -8.52 7.80 11.15
N ILE A 522 -9.84 7.95 10.95
CA ILE A 522 -10.42 9.15 10.34
C ILE A 522 -10.29 10.35 11.28
N ARG A 523 -10.73 10.22 12.56
CA ARG A 523 -10.62 11.33 13.50
C ARG A 523 -9.17 11.68 13.84
N ALA A 524 -8.29 10.68 13.96
CA ALA A 524 -6.87 10.89 14.22
C ALA A 524 -6.17 11.64 13.08
N GLU A 525 -6.39 11.23 11.83
CA GLU A 525 -5.83 11.90 10.66
C GLU A 525 -6.43 13.31 10.45
N ALA A 526 -7.71 13.51 10.76
CA ALA A 526 -8.30 14.85 10.78
C ALA A 526 -7.62 15.74 11.84
N GLY A 527 -7.36 15.21 13.03
CA GLY A 527 -6.58 15.90 14.07
C GLY A 527 -5.20 16.32 13.58
N ARG A 528 -4.45 15.38 12.99
CA ARG A 528 -3.13 15.65 12.40
C ARG A 528 -3.20 16.74 11.32
N ALA A 529 -4.19 16.64 10.42
CA ALA A 529 -4.37 17.61 9.33
C ALA A 529 -4.68 19.01 9.83
N LEU A 530 -5.20 19.16 11.06
CA LEU A 530 -5.63 20.41 11.65
C LEU A 530 -4.75 20.89 12.82
N ALA A 531 -3.65 20.20 13.10
CA ALA A 531 -2.78 20.45 14.26
C ALA A 531 -2.34 21.92 14.38
N GLU A 532 -2.00 22.57 13.27
CA GLU A 532 -1.56 23.96 13.21
C GLU A 532 -2.61 24.96 13.77
N MET A 533 -3.89 24.57 13.84
CA MET A 533 -4.92 25.41 14.48
C MET A 533 -4.69 25.65 15.98
N LEU A 534 -3.86 24.82 16.63
CA LEU A 534 -3.45 25.02 18.03
C LEU A 534 -2.30 26.03 18.19
N THR A 535 -1.77 26.57 17.11
CA THR A 535 -0.66 27.54 17.13
C THR A 535 -1.14 28.98 16.83
N ALA A 536 -0.34 29.97 17.21
CA ALA A 536 -0.63 31.36 16.86
C ALA A 536 -0.49 31.56 15.32
N PRO A 537 -1.35 32.39 14.70
CA PRO A 537 -2.41 33.17 15.29
C PRO A 537 -3.77 32.44 15.39
N PHE A 538 -3.88 31.19 14.98
CA PHE A 538 -5.15 30.49 14.86
C PHE A 538 -5.73 30.01 16.19
N ALA A 539 -4.88 29.71 17.16
CA ALA A 539 -5.29 29.16 18.46
C ALA A 539 -6.35 30.03 19.20
N THR A 540 -6.32 31.34 19.01
CA THR A 540 -7.29 32.28 19.62
C THR A 540 -8.65 32.27 18.94
N GLN A 541 -8.77 31.63 17.78
CA GLN A 541 -10.03 31.53 17.01
C GLN A 541 -10.86 30.31 17.42
N LEU A 542 -10.29 29.38 18.20
CA LEU A 542 -10.97 28.18 18.66
C LEU A 542 -11.71 28.45 20.00
N SER A 543 -12.96 28.02 20.06
CA SER A 543 -13.66 27.86 21.34
C SER A 543 -13.06 26.72 22.16
N ASP A 544 -13.31 26.69 23.47
CA ASP A 544 -12.81 25.62 24.36
C ASP A 544 -13.26 24.22 23.86
N LYS A 545 -14.51 24.10 23.40
CA LYS A 545 -15.02 22.85 22.84
C LYS A 545 -14.22 22.41 21.61
N GLN A 546 -14.00 23.29 20.65
CA GLN A 546 -13.25 22.99 19.43
C GLN A 546 -11.81 22.62 19.73
N ARG A 547 -11.20 23.29 20.70
CA ARG A 547 -9.85 22.96 21.17
C ARG A 547 -9.80 21.55 21.76
N LEU A 548 -10.74 21.19 22.65
CA LEU A 548 -10.80 19.86 23.25
C LEU A 548 -11.04 18.75 22.22
N GLU A 549 -11.90 18.98 21.23
CA GLU A 549 -12.13 18.03 20.13
C GLU A 549 -10.84 17.78 19.33
N LEU A 550 -10.11 18.86 18.99
CA LEU A 550 -8.85 18.75 18.25
C LEU A 550 -7.74 18.09 19.09
N GLU A 551 -7.60 18.45 20.35
CA GLU A 551 -6.62 17.81 21.26
C GLU A 551 -6.94 16.33 21.47
N GLY A 552 -8.22 15.95 21.55
CA GLY A 552 -8.68 14.56 21.59
C GLY A 552 -8.28 13.77 20.36
N ALA A 553 -8.52 14.31 19.17
CA ALA A 553 -8.14 13.70 17.90
C ALA A 553 -6.60 13.58 17.76
N LEU A 554 -5.83 14.56 18.23
CA LEU A 554 -4.37 14.49 18.25
C LEU A 554 -3.83 13.47 19.26
N LYS A 555 -4.52 13.26 20.38
CA LYS A 555 -4.19 12.18 21.32
C LYS A 555 -4.34 10.82 20.63
N ASP A 556 -5.45 10.62 19.91
CA ASP A 556 -5.66 9.40 19.13
C ASP A 556 -4.58 9.21 18.06
N TYR A 557 -4.20 10.27 17.34
CA TYR A 557 -3.11 10.21 16.36
C TYR A 557 -1.77 9.81 16.99
N ARG A 558 -1.41 10.42 18.12
CA ARG A 558 -0.19 10.02 18.85
C ARG A 558 -0.24 8.56 19.28
N GLN A 559 -1.39 8.08 19.74
CA GLN A 559 -1.58 6.69 20.12
C GLN A 559 -1.38 5.74 18.92
N MET A 560 -1.95 6.06 17.76
CA MET A 560 -1.74 5.31 16.52
C MET A 560 -0.26 5.23 16.14
N GLN A 561 0.48 6.36 16.23
CA GLN A 561 1.91 6.36 15.95
C GLN A 561 2.70 5.55 17.01
N HIS A 562 2.36 5.64 18.28
CA HIS A 562 3.01 4.84 19.33
C HIS A 562 2.77 3.34 19.16
N TYR A 563 1.63 2.95 18.63
CA TYR A 563 1.35 1.55 18.28
C TYR A 563 2.33 1.00 17.24
N GLN A 564 2.95 1.87 16.43
CA GLN A 564 3.92 1.52 15.39
C GLN A 564 5.35 2.02 15.70
N ALA A 565 5.67 2.17 16.99
CA ALA A 565 6.94 2.75 17.44
C ALA A 565 8.19 1.91 17.09
N GLU A 566 8.03 0.69 16.61
CA GLU A 566 9.10 -0.14 16.06
C GLU A 566 9.60 0.34 14.68
N ARG A 567 8.90 1.28 14.04
CA ARG A 567 9.23 1.77 12.68
C ARG A 567 9.65 3.25 12.69
N GLY A 568 10.62 3.56 11.84
CA GLY A 568 11.15 4.91 11.67
C GLY A 568 10.11 5.92 11.19
N TYR A 569 9.17 5.51 10.32
CA TYR A 569 8.11 6.40 9.84
C TYR A 569 7.19 6.88 10.96
N SER A 570 6.90 6.06 11.95
CA SER A 570 6.04 6.42 13.09
C SER A 570 6.65 7.56 13.90
N HIS A 571 7.92 7.44 14.27
CA HIS A 571 8.64 8.52 14.96
C HIS A 571 8.77 9.76 14.07
N THR A 572 9.02 9.61 12.77
CA THR A 572 9.06 10.74 11.82
C THR A 572 7.72 11.47 11.76
N ASN A 573 6.61 10.76 11.76
CA ASN A 573 5.26 11.33 11.81
C ASN A 573 5.01 12.10 13.11
N LEU A 574 5.46 11.59 14.26
CA LEU A 574 5.41 12.34 15.54
C LEU A 574 6.30 13.58 15.50
N GLY A 575 7.47 13.50 14.89
CA GLY A 575 8.35 14.65 14.65
C GLY A 575 7.71 15.71 13.76
N ASN A 576 7.03 15.30 12.70
CA ASN A 576 6.27 16.20 11.82
C ASN A 576 5.12 16.88 12.56
N LEU A 577 4.38 16.13 13.39
CA LEU A 577 3.33 16.70 14.23
C LEU A 577 3.90 17.73 15.21
N ALA A 578 4.97 17.39 15.93
CA ALA A 578 5.63 18.31 16.88
C ALA A 578 6.12 19.59 16.17
N ARG A 579 6.67 19.45 14.95
CA ARG A 579 7.07 20.60 14.12
C ARG A 579 5.88 21.48 13.76
N SER A 580 4.76 20.89 13.36
CA SER A 580 3.52 21.63 13.05
C SER A 580 2.94 22.37 14.26
N LEU A 581 3.21 21.88 15.47
CA LEU A 581 2.83 22.52 16.74
C LEU A 581 3.86 23.55 17.23
N GLY A 582 5.00 23.73 16.54
CA GLY A 582 6.10 24.60 16.98
C GLY A 582 6.98 24.00 18.08
N GLU A 583 6.79 22.73 18.41
CA GLU A 583 7.51 21.99 19.48
C GLU A 583 8.86 21.45 18.95
N HIS A 584 9.76 22.35 18.55
CA HIS A 584 10.98 22.00 17.80
C HIS A 584 11.91 21.01 18.53
N GLN A 585 12.01 21.11 19.85
CA GLN A 585 12.83 20.18 20.64
C GLN A 585 12.24 18.76 20.62
N GLN A 586 10.92 18.62 20.72
CA GLN A 586 10.25 17.31 20.61
C GLN A 586 10.38 16.75 19.19
N ALA A 587 10.27 17.62 18.16
CA ALA A 587 10.48 17.21 16.78
C ALA A 587 11.89 16.63 16.56
N GLU A 588 12.94 17.30 17.07
CA GLU A 588 14.32 16.79 17.03
C GLU A 588 14.44 15.42 17.70
N GLN A 589 13.88 15.26 18.90
CA GLN A 589 13.90 13.98 19.64
C GLN A 589 13.23 12.84 18.85
N HIS A 590 12.09 13.11 18.24
CA HIS A 590 11.38 12.12 17.44
C HIS A 590 12.15 11.74 16.17
N TYR A 591 12.74 12.68 15.44
CA TYR A 591 13.53 12.35 14.26
C TYR A 591 14.80 11.56 14.62
N LEU A 592 15.46 11.90 15.74
CA LEU A 592 16.60 11.13 16.24
C LEU A 592 16.18 9.71 16.66
N ALA A 593 15.01 9.56 17.29
CA ALA A 593 14.44 8.25 17.60
C ALA A 593 14.13 7.43 16.34
N ALA A 594 13.62 8.07 15.28
CA ALA A 594 13.40 7.43 13.99
C ALA A 594 14.70 6.85 13.41
N ILE A 595 15.78 7.64 13.42
CA ILE A 595 17.11 7.24 12.96
C ILE A 595 17.67 6.10 13.81
N ALA A 596 17.47 6.13 15.13
CA ALA A 596 17.95 5.09 16.03
C ALA A 596 17.19 3.76 15.85
N VAL A 597 15.88 3.83 15.64
CA VAL A 597 15.01 2.66 15.45
C VAL A 597 15.21 2.03 14.07
N GLU A 598 15.33 2.84 13.00
CA GLU A 598 15.43 2.37 11.63
C GLU A 598 16.44 3.22 10.84
N PRO A 599 17.76 2.95 10.97
CA PRO A 599 18.82 3.77 10.38
C PRO A 599 18.74 3.93 8.85
N ILE A 600 18.11 2.97 8.14
CA ILE A 600 17.94 3.04 6.69
C ILE A 600 16.79 3.97 6.26
N PHE A 601 15.96 4.45 7.19
CA PHE A 601 14.80 5.29 6.89
C PHE A 601 15.21 6.73 6.55
N ILE A 602 15.53 6.98 5.29
CA ILE A 602 16.07 8.24 4.76
C ILE A 602 15.20 9.48 5.09
N PRO A 603 13.85 9.42 5.06
CA PRO A 603 13.03 10.59 5.38
C PRO A 603 13.29 11.21 6.76
N ALA A 604 13.73 10.42 7.75
CA ALA A 604 14.07 10.96 9.07
C ALA A 604 15.27 11.91 9.03
N TYR A 605 16.30 11.58 8.25
CA TYR A 605 17.47 12.44 8.07
C TYR A 605 17.13 13.73 7.31
N VAL A 606 16.29 13.63 6.28
CA VAL A 606 15.85 14.78 5.49
C VAL A 606 15.06 15.74 6.39
N ASN A 607 14.06 15.24 7.13
CA ASN A 607 13.20 16.05 7.97
C ASN A 607 13.97 16.68 9.15
N LEU A 608 14.94 15.94 9.74
CA LEU A 608 15.80 16.48 10.79
C LEU A 608 16.73 17.58 10.25
N ALA A 609 17.31 17.38 9.06
CA ALA A 609 18.13 18.39 8.42
C ALA A 609 17.31 19.65 8.08
N ASP A 610 16.08 19.49 7.60
CA ASP A 610 15.16 20.60 7.34
C ASP A 610 14.75 21.33 8.62
N LEU A 611 14.55 20.62 9.74
CA LEU A 611 14.32 21.24 11.05
C LEU A 611 15.53 22.10 11.45
N TYR A 612 16.75 21.56 11.39
CA TYR A 612 17.96 22.31 11.71
C TYR A 612 18.17 23.52 10.80
N ARG A 613 17.86 23.39 9.51
CA ARG A 613 17.88 24.49 8.56
C ARG A 613 16.89 25.60 8.97
N ALA A 614 15.66 25.22 9.31
CA ALA A 614 14.64 26.18 9.74
C ALA A 614 15.06 26.93 11.03
N LEU A 615 15.84 26.29 11.88
CA LEU A 615 16.42 26.86 13.10
C LEU A 615 17.78 27.57 12.86
N SER A 616 18.17 27.78 11.59
CA SER A 616 19.46 28.39 11.21
C SER A 616 20.71 27.62 11.69
N GLN A 617 20.57 26.30 11.96
CA GLN A 617 21.65 25.40 12.41
C GLN A 617 22.25 24.62 11.23
N GLU A 618 22.72 25.32 10.19
CA GLU A 618 23.17 24.73 8.92
C GLU A 618 24.25 23.65 9.09
N GLN A 619 25.16 23.81 10.05
CA GLN A 619 26.21 22.81 10.30
C GLN A 619 25.62 21.48 10.82
N LYS A 620 24.64 21.53 11.71
CA LYS A 620 23.94 20.32 12.17
C LYS A 620 23.18 19.66 11.02
N ALA A 621 22.50 20.44 10.18
CA ALA A 621 21.83 19.94 8.99
C ALA A 621 22.77 19.13 8.09
N ARG A 622 23.93 19.69 7.76
CA ARG A 622 24.95 19.00 6.94
C ARG A 622 25.49 17.73 7.60
N THR A 623 25.72 17.75 8.90
CA THR A 623 26.19 16.57 9.62
C THR A 623 25.17 15.45 9.54
N THR A 624 23.89 15.75 9.75
CA THR A 624 22.77 14.81 9.63
C THR A 624 22.68 14.21 8.22
N ILE A 625 22.75 15.04 7.19
CA ILE A 625 22.70 14.57 5.79
C ILE A 625 23.89 13.63 5.51
N LYS A 626 25.12 13.98 5.94
CA LYS A 626 26.30 13.13 5.76
C LYS A 626 26.18 11.81 6.51
N GLN A 627 25.58 11.80 7.69
CA GLN A 627 25.26 10.58 8.43
C GLN A 627 24.32 9.67 7.62
N GLY A 628 23.24 10.20 7.06
CA GLY A 628 22.35 9.44 6.20
C GLY A 628 23.04 8.89 4.94
N LEU A 629 23.92 9.69 4.31
CA LEU A 629 24.74 9.25 3.17
C LEU A 629 25.77 8.17 3.53
N SER A 630 26.19 8.05 4.79
CA SER A 630 27.02 6.92 5.22
C SER A 630 26.26 5.60 5.32
N VAL A 631 24.93 5.67 5.50
CA VAL A 631 24.04 4.50 5.51
C VAL A 631 23.65 4.11 4.09
N ASN A 632 23.20 5.08 3.29
CA ASN A 632 22.86 4.87 1.88
C ASN A 632 23.56 5.94 1.01
N LYS A 633 24.67 5.54 0.37
CA LYS A 633 25.49 6.41 -0.47
C LYS A 633 24.79 6.90 -1.73
N ASN A 634 23.69 6.26 -2.12
CA ASN A 634 22.93 6.56 -3.33
C ASN A 634 21.59 7.24 -3.05
N ALA A 635 21.32 7.65 -1.79
CA ALA A 635 20.08 8.31 -1.42
C ALA A 635 19.91 9.66 -2.12
N SER A 636 19.15 9.69 -3.21
CA SER A 636 18.94 10.87 -4.06
C SER A 636 18.41 12.07 -3.28
N ALA A 637 17.47 11.86 -2.34
CA ALA A 637 16.92 12.92 -1.48
C ALA A 637 18.00 13.58 -0.59
N LEU A 638 18.96 12.80 -0.07
CA LEU A 638 20.06 13.33 0.73
C LEU A 638 21.09 14.06 -0.14
N HIS A 639 21.37 13.56 -1.33
CA HIS A 639 22.21 14.27 -2.29
C HIS A 639 21.57 15.61 -2.67
N TYR A 640 20.28 15.65 -2.93
CA TYR A 640 19.54 16.88 -3.20
C TYR A 640 19.64 17.86 -2.02
N ALA A 641 19.33 17.40 -0.80
CA ALA A 641 19.40 18.22 0.41
C ALA A 641 20.80 18.80 0.65
N LEU A 642 21.86 17.98 0.42
CA LEU A 642 23.27 18.45 0.53
C LEU A 642 23.60 19.48 -0.53
N ALA A 643 23.19 19.27 -1.76
CA ALA A 643 23.40 20.21 -2.85
C ALA A 643 22.75 21.56 -2.56
N MET A 644 21.49 21.56 -2.07
CA MET A 644 20.79 22.80 -1.69
C MET A 644 21.51 23.54 -0.55
N SER A 645 22.05 22.82 0.42
CA SER A 645 22.87 23.39 1.49
C SER A 645 24.17 24.02 0.94
N LEU A 646 24.83 23.36 -0.01
CA LEU A 646 26.04 23.85 -0.68
C LEU A 646 25.75 25.09 -1.55
N VAL A 647 24.63 25.12 -2.28
CA VAL A 647 24.20 26.29 -3.06
C VAL A 647 24.00 27.50 -2.14
N ARG A 648 23.27 27.37 -1.03
CA ARG A 648 23.05 28.45 -0.06
C ARG A 648 24.36 29.00 0.53
N SER A 649 25.39 28.18 0.61
CA SER A 649 26.73 28.61 1.10
C SER A 649 27.71 29.05 -0.01
N GLY A 650 27.21 29.23 -1.24
CA GLY A 650 28.03 29.68 -2.38
C GLY A 650 28.91 28.59 -3.01
N GLN A 651 28.84 27.36 -2.53
CA GLN A 651 29.70 26.25 -2.99
C GLN A 651 29.07 25.51 -4.20
N LYS A 652 28.71 26.30 -5.25
CA LYS A 652 27.96 25.81 -6.43
C LYS A 652 28.70 24.69 -7.17
N GLN A 653 30.04 24.70 -7.21
CA GLN A 653 30.82 23.65 -7.90
C GLN A 653 30.67 22.28 -7.20
N GLN A 654 30.67 22.25 -5.86
CA GLN A 654 30.43 21.00 -5.10
C GLN A 654 29.00 20.57 -5.19
N ALA A 655 28.04 21.51 -5.17
CA ALA A 655 26.61 21.21 -5.32
C ALA A 655 26.31 20.47 -6.62
N LEU A 656 26.98 20.81 -7.71
CA LEU A 656 26.77 20.20 -9.03
C LEU A 656 26.95 18.68 -9.01
N SER A 657 28.01 18.19 -8.34
CA SER A 657 28.28 16.74 -8.24
C SER A 657 27.19 15.99 -7.45
N HIS A 658 26.62 16.65 -6.44
CA HIS A 658 25.53 16.07 -5.65
C HIS A 658 24.19 16.13 -6.40
N LEU A 659 23.89 17.21 -7.14
CA LEU A 659 22.72 17.27 -8.01
C LEU A 659 22.78 16.24 -9.13
N ALA A 660 23.95 16.01 -9.73
CA ALA A 660 24.12 14.97 -10.73
C ALA A 660 23.78 13.56 -10.20
N ARG A 661 24.05 13.29 -8.90
CA ARG A 661 23.66 12.04 -8.26
C ARG A 661 22.16 12.02 -7.92
N ALA A 662 21.62 13.12 -7.44
CA ALA A 662 20.17 13.23 -7.17
C ALA A 662 19.35 13.03 -8.45
N ALA A 663 19.80 13.57 -9.57
CA ALA A 663 19.16 13.47 -10.88
C ALA A 663 19.23 12.06 -11.53
N GLN A 664 19.87 11.08 -10.90
CA GLN A 664 19.82 9.68 -11.32
C GLN A 664 18.51 8.99 -10.93
N SER A 665 17.68 9.64 -10.12
CA SER A 665 16.33 9.16 -9.77
C SER A 665 15.30 9.67 -10.78
N ASP A 666 14.13 9.01 -10.77
CA ASP A 666 12.95 9.42 -11.58
C ASP A 666 12.20 10.63 -10.99
N ASN A 667 12.88 11.48 -10.19
CA ASN A 667 12.29 12.69 -9.62
C ASN A 667 12.57 13.89 -10.54
N GLY A 668 11.54 14.36 -11.23
CA GLY A 668 11.64 15.48 -12.18
C GLY A 668 12.17 16.76 -11.57
N ASP A 669 11.86 17.06 -10.30
CA ASP A 669 12.33 18.28 -9.61
C ASP A 669 13.83 18.24 -9.34
N TYR A 670 14.39 17.05 -9.04
CA TYR A 670 15.83 16.91 -8.85
C TYR A 670 16.58 17.10 -10.18
N VAL A 671 16.07 16.50 -11.25
CA VAL A 671 16.61 16.65 -12.60
C VAL A 671 16.51 18.10 -13.07
N TYR A 672 15.36 18.74 -12.83
CA TYR A 672 15.16 20.16 -13.16
C TYR A 672 16.12 21.08 -12.41
N THR A 673 16.26 20.88 -11.08
CA THR A 673 17.18 21.67 -10.27
C THR A 673 18.63 21.51 -10.71
N TYR A 674 19.01 20.28 -11.12
CA TYR A 674 20.34 20.04 -11.70
C TYR A 674 20.54 20.84 -13.00
N ALA A 675 19.54 20.83 -13.88
CA ALA A 675 19.57 21.58 -15.13
C ALA A 675 19.71 23.09 -14.90
N LEU A 676 18.99 23.65 -13.92
CA LEU A 676 19.11 25.08 -13.58
C LEU A 676 20.52 25.46 -13.09
N LEU A 677 21.15 24.58 -12.29
CA LEU A 677 22.53 24.86 -11.84
C LEU A 677 23.53 24.75 -12.98
N LEU A 678 23.35 23.82 -13.92
CA LEU A 678 24.15 23.73 -15.15
C LEU A 678 24.01 25.00 -16.00
N GLN A 679 22.77 25.50 -16.16
CA GLN A 679 22.50 26.75 -16.88
C GLN A 679 23.17 27.97 -16.23
N ASP A 680 23.04 28.10 -14.89
CA ASP A 680 23.71 29.18 -14.12
C ASP A 680 25.24 29.18 -14.29
N ARG A 681 25.82 28.02 -14.60
CA ARG A 681 27.26 27.87 -14.88
C ARG A 681 27.64 27.98 -16.36
N GLY A 682 26.70 28.30 -17.23
CA GLY A 682 26.92 28.40 -18.67
C GLY A 682 27.03 27.05 -19.41
N GLN A 683 26.74 25.93 -18.76
CA GLN A 683 26.78 24.59 -19.37
C GLN A 683 25.47 24.30 -20.12
N HIS A 684 25.16 25.12 -21.12
CA HIS A 684 23.84 25.16 -21.76
C HIS A 684 23.49 23.88 -22.50
N GLN A 685 24.44 23.12 -23.04
CA GLN A 685 24.14 21.88 -23.76
C GLN A 685 23.71 20.77 -22.78
N GLU A 686 24.49 20.60 -21.70
CA GLU A 686 24.14 19.66 -20.63
C GLU A 686 22.81 20.06 -19.96
N ALA A 687 22.56 21.35 -19.74
CA ALA A 687 21.32 21.86 -19.20
C ALA A 687 20.13 21.48 -20.08
N LEU A 688 20.24 21.59 -21.42
CA LEU A 688 19.19 21.16 -22.34
C LEU A 688 18.89 19.67 -22.26
N VAL A 689 19.93 18.83 -22.15
CA VAL A 689 19.73 17.39 -21.98
C VAL A 689 18.93 17.11 -20.71
N GLN A 690 19.33 17.72 -19.58
CA GLN A 690 18.65 17.51 -18.31
C GLN A 690 17.23 18.12 -18.28
N LEU A 691 17.01 19.27 -18.90
CA LEU A 691 15.67 19.85 -19.04
C LEU A 691 14.74 18.93 -19.86
N ASN A 692 15.23 18.31 -20.93
CA ASN A 692 14.44 17.33 -21.69
C ASN A 692 14.14 16.06 -20.87
N ASN A 693 15.10 15.58 -20.05
CA ASN A 693 14.87 14.49 -19.13
C ASN A 693 13.81 14.85 -18.07
N ALA A 694 13.92 16.02 -17.44
CA ALA A 694 12.93 16.53 -16.50
C ALA A 694 11.56 16.66 -17.15
N PHE A 695 11.51 17.16 -18.38
CA PHE A 695 10.28 17.27 -19.16
C PHE A 695 9.64 15.92 -19.48
N ALA A 696 10.44 14.88 -19.75
CA ALA A 696 9.92 13.54 -19.97
C ALA A 696 9.29 12.94 -18.69
N LEU A 697 9.84 13.29 -17.51
CA LEU A 697 9.32 12.85 -16.21
C LEU A 697 8.08 13.65 -15.77
N THR A 698 8.06 14.98 -16.03
CA THR A 698 7.00 15.89 -15.59
C THR A 698 6.60 16.85 -16.71
N PRO A 699 5.93 16.35 -17.77
CA PRO A 699 5.64 17.15 -18.97
C PRO A 699 4.65 18.31 -18.76
N ALA A 700 3.87 18.25 -17.68
CA ALA A 700 2.92 19.30 -17.31
C ALA A 700 3.50 20.37 -16.38
N ASN A 701 4.79 20.30 -16.01
CA ASN A 701 5.43 21.32 -15.21
C ASN A 701 5.69 22.59 -16.07
N PRO A 702 5.03 23.72 -15.78
CA PRO A 702 5.20 24.93 -16.58
C PRO A 702 6.59 25.53 -16.50
N ASP A 703 7.30 25.38 -15.37
CA ASP A 703 8.63 25.95 -15.17
C ASP A 703 9.67 25.24 -16.04
N ILE A 704 9.53 23.94 -16.26
CA ILE A 704 10.39 23.17 -17.17
C ILE A 704 10.17 23.61 -18.61
N SER A 705 8.89 23.69 -19.04
CA SER A 705 8.52 24.18 -20.38
C SER A 705 9.02 25.59 -20.61
N TYR A 706 8.93 26.47 -19.60
CA TYR A 706 9.45 27.83 -19.65
C TYR A 706 10.96 27.87 -19.79
N SER A 707 11.68 27.07 -19.01
CA SER A 707 13.16 26.98 -19.06
C SER A 707 13.64 26.45 -20.41
N LEU A 708 12.98 25.44 -20.97
CA LEU A 708 13.27 24.92 -22.32
C LEU A 708 13.02 25.99 -23.39
N MET A 709 11.87 26.69 -23.33
CA MET A 709 11.56 27.79 -24.23
C MET A 709 12.65 28.86 -24.18
N GLN A 710 13.02 29.31 -22.98
CA GLN A 710 14.04 30.35 -22.83
C GLN A 710 15.41 29.93 -23.37
N LEU A 711 15.86 28.71 -23.02
CA LEU A 711 17.20 28.25 -23.40
C LEU A 711 17.30 28.03 -24.92
N HIS A 712 16.25 27.51 -25.56
CA HIS A 712 16.19 27.41 -27.02
C HIS A 712 16.14 28.80 -27.69
N ALA A 713 15.39 29.75 -27.14
CA ALA A 713 15.35 31.13 -27.66
C ALA A 713 16.71 31.84 -27.57
N GLN A 714 17.42 31.69 -26.45
CA GLN A 714 18.78 32.19 -26.28
C GLN A 714 19.77 31.63 -27.32
N GLN A 715 19.60 30.34 -27.69
CA GLN A 715 20.38 29.69 -28.73
C GLN A 715 19.88 29.97 -30.16
N LYS A 716 18.90 30.87 -30.32
CA LYS A 716 18.27 31.21 -31.60
C LYS A 716 17.58 30.02 -32.30
N GLN A 717 17.22 29.01 -31.52
CA GLN A 717 16.48 27.83 -31.99
C GLN A 717 14.96 28.10 -31.88
N TYR A 718 14.45 29.07 -32.67
CA TYR A 718 13.10 29.61 -32.49
C TYR A 718 11.99 28.62 -32.76
N ARG A 719 12.20 27.61 -33.61
CA ARG A 719 11.22 26.54 -33.84
C ARG A 719 10.96 25.71 -32.57
N GLN A 720 12.04 25.33 -31.85
CA GLN A 720 11.93 24.59 -30.61
C GLN A 720 11.35 25.46 -29.50
N ALA A 721 11.84 26.71 -29.39
CA ALA A 721 11.30 27.66 -28.42
C ALA A 721 9.79 27.89 -28.62
N TYR A 722 9.34 28.04 -29.85
CA TYR A 722 7.90 28.18 -30.17
C TYR A 722 7.08 26.96 -29.74
N ARG A 723 7.56 25.74 -29.99
CA ARG A 723 6.91 24.51 -29.58
C ARG A 723 6.65 24.48 -28.06
N TYR A 724 7.67 24.80 -27.25
CA TYR A 724 7.52 24.84 -25.80
C TYR A 724 6.67 26.02 -25.32
N ALA A 725 6.68 27.14 -26.00
CA ALA A 725 5.77 28.25 -25.72
C ALA A 725 4.30 27.87 -25.97
N GLN A 726 4.00 27.15 -27.06
CA GLN A 726 2.65 26.62 -27.30
C GLN A 726 2.19 25.65 -26.24
N GLN A 727 3.07 24.78 -25.78
CA GLN A 727 2.78 23.86 -24.69
C GLN A 727 2.53 24.61 -23.38
N LEU A 728 3.36 25.61 -23.08
CA LEU A 728 3.17 26.44 -21.90
C LEU A 728 1.85 27.20 -21.95
N GLN A 729 1.40 27.65 -23.13
CA GLN A 729 0.08 28.27 -23.32
C GLN A 729 -1.07 27.28 -23.07
N GLN A 730 -0.88 26.00 -23.41
CA GLN A 730 -1.88 24.97 -23.09
C GLN A 730 -1.99 24.71 -21.58
N LEU A 731 -0.86 24.78 -20.85
CA LEU A 731 -0.81 24.61 -19.39
C LEU A 731 -1.36 25.86 -18.66
N LEU A 732 -1.15 27.04 -19.22
CA LEU A 732 -1.51 28.34 -18.63
C LEU A 732 -2.33 29.19 -19.63
N PRO A 733 -3.55 28.77 -20.02
CA PRO A 733 -4.29 29.36 -21.12
C PRO A 733 -4.68 30.82 -20.88
N ASP A 734 -4.90 31.21 -19.64
CA ASP A 734 -5.35 32.57 -19.26
C ASP A 734 -4.18 33.53 -18.96
N ASN A 735 -2.92 33.12 -19.23
CA ASN A 735 -1.76 33.95 -18.95
C ASN A 735 -1.40 34.84 -20.18
N PRO A 736 -1.65 36.17 -20.11
CA PRO A 736 -1.41 37.05 -21.26
C PRO A 736 0.07 37.19 -21.62
N GLN A 737 1.00 37.01 -20.68
CA GLN A 737 2.43 37.08 -20.94
C GLN A 737 2.88 35.89 -21.80
N ILE A 738 2.34 34.71 -21.53
CA ILE A 738 2.63 33.52 -22.33
C ILE A 738 2.07 33.67 -23.75
N ALA A 739 0.85 34.18 -23.88
CA ALA A 739 0.26 34.48 -25.21
C ALA A 739 1.17 35.42 -26.04
N ALA A 740 1.65 36.50 -25.44
CA ALA A 740 2.59 37.42 -26.09
C ALA A 740 3.94 36.76 -26.47
N MET A 741 4.44 35.84 -25.65
CA MET A 741 5.65 35.08 -25.97
C MET A 741 5.44 34.15 -27.16
N VAL A 742 4.31 33.49 -27.25
CA VAL A 742 3.93 32.62 -28.39
C VAL A 742 3.92 33.42 -29.69
N GLU A 743 3.26 34.59 -29.71
CA GLU A 743 3.23 35.46 -30.87
C GLU A 743 4.61 35.94 -31.31
N LYS A 744 5.43 36.39 -30.35
CA LYS A 744 6.79 36.83 -30.60
C LYS A 744 7.67 35.73 -31.20
N LEU A 745 7.59 34.51 -30.65
CA LEU A 745 8.39 33.37 -31.12
C LEU A 745 7.89 32.86 -32.48
N ALA A 746 6.60 32.93 -32.77
CA ALA A 746 6.06 32.65 -34.11
C ALA A 746 6.67 33.58 -35.16
N MET A 747 6.71 34.89 -34.89
CA MET A 747 7.31 35.89 -35.80
C MET A 747 8.81 35.62 -36.01
N MET A 748 9.56 35.34 -34.93
CA MET A 748 11.00 35.04 -35.01
C MET A 748 11.29 33.75 -35.81
N GLN A 749 10.44 32.72 -35.66
CA GLN A 749 10.54 31.49 -36.45
C GLN A 749 10.32 31.76 -37.95
N GLN A 750 9.35 32.61 -38.31
CA GLN A 750 9.08 32.98 -39.69
C GLN A 750 10.27 33.74 -40.30
N LEU A 751 10.84 34.71 -39.57
CA LEU A 751 11.99 35.46 -40.02
C LEU A 751 13.25 34.60 -40.20
N GLN A 752 13.40 33.53 -39.42
CA GLN A 752 14.54 32.60 -39.54
C GLN A 752 14.38 31.64 -40.75
N SER A 753 13.15 31.41 -41.22
CA SER A 753 12.86 30.54 -42.35
C SER A 753 12.95 31.26 -43.72
N GLN A 754 13.00 32.56 -43.71
CA GLN A 754 13.33 33.43 -44.86
C GLN A 754 14.84 33.64 -45.00
#